data_58a3bdd1ae51339bbe076479d77c5c7c
#
_entry.id   58a3bdd1ae51339bbe076479d77c5c7c
#
_cell.length_a   1.000
_cell.length_b   1.000
_cell.length_c   1.000
_cell.angle_alpha   90.00
_cell.angle_beta   90.00
_cell.angle_gamma   90.00
#
_symmetry.space_group_name_H-M   'P 1'
#
loop_
_entity.id
_entity.type
_entity.pdbx_description
1 polymer ?
#
loop_
_entity_poly.entity_id
_entity_poly.type
_entity_poly.pdbx_seq_one_letter_code
_entity_poly.pdbx_strand_id
1 'polypeptide(L)'
;MALKSTLKLSVAALVTAGSMAALPALAQDADSETDTRRLPSVTTTAQRVEQNAQDVPVSITTISDEKLDNLKAGGADIRFLSARAPSVIAESSFGRAFPRFYIRGIGNTDFDLNASQPVSLVYDDVPYENPILKGYPVFDLEAVEVLRGPQGTLFGRNTPGGIIKFDSVKPGETSNGYVKASLGSYNTTEIEGAYGDRLGEADAMAFRVSGLYQQRDAFVDNAFTGENDRFEGFEEWAIRGQLLLNLLETTDVLLNVHGRSNTSDARLFRANIIDPGSRGVGSGFDFETVYYDGQNFLEQEAHGTTIRVDHEISDGFDLTYVFGWETAEVSSRGDIDGGFGAAFLGAGNFGPGFIPFASESSGAVDDLDQVTNEIRVAFDDGGRTRFQAGIFSFDEELEITSRSYDTLSPGQPENGRATRGGETESMSIFGSMEFDLTESLTLAGGARYTDEQKTFTVERQVGPFGSGTLGPISGQVGDEHVSWDVSVSYDVSDDVLVYAKVADGFRGPSIQGRLVFGDTVSIADSETVLSYEAGVKSEFLDGRVRANANVFAYTLEDQQLTIVGGTNNTVALFNADESEGYGFEADIEAAPIDNLLITAGISYNNTEIKDDLLVAPGCGAGCTILDPAVYDVSGTLVEVAPGGTAPVGGTFLGYNISGNSFPNAPEWIGNVTARYAIPVEGGELYAYTDWAFKGETNFFLYDSVEFGEDGYWTGGLRAGWKGDNGLDASVFVRNITDEEVLTGAIDFNNLTGFVNEPRTWGVEIGYSF
;
A
#
# COMPACT_ATOMS: atom_id res chain seq x y z
N MET A 1 -17.61 27.78 -0.85
CA MET A 1 -18.69 27.43 0.08
C MET A 1 -20.11 27.34 -0.55
N ALA A 2 -20.35 27.82 -1.74
CA ALA A 2 -21.66 27.75 -2.40
C ALA A 2 -21.79 26.63 -3.47
N LEU A 3 -20.69 25.97 -3.87
CA LEU A 3 -20.70 24.86 -4.83
C LEU A 3 -20.83 23.46 -4.15
N LYS A 4 -20.47 23.34 -2.87
CA LYS A 4 -20.53 22.06 -2.11
C LYS A 4 -21.95 21.51 -1.87
N SER A 5 -22.99 22.34 -1.94
CA SER A 5 -24.38 21.90 -1.69
C SER A 5 -25.12 21.38 -2.93
N THR A 6 -24.59 21.62 -4.12
CA THR A 6 -25.28 21.27 -5.39
C THR A 6 -24.88 19.87 -5.89
N LEU A 7 -23.70 19.36 -5.51
CA LEU A 7 -23.25 18.03 -5.92
C LEU A 7 -23.89 16.89 -5.09
N LYS A 8 -24.17 17.13 -3.80
CA LYS A 8 -24.83 16.13 -2.93
C LYS A 8 -26.24 15.73 -3.37
N LEU A 9 -26.95 16.58 -4.13
CA LEU A 9 -28.30 16.28 -4.65
C LEU A 9 -28.29 15.54 -6.00
N SER A 10 -27.19 15.56 -6.75
CA SER A 10 -27.14 15.00 -8.11
C SER A 10 -26.83 13.49 -8.12
N VAL A 11 -26.14 12.95 -7.12
CA VAL A 11 -25.81 11.52 -7.06
C VAL A 11 -27.00 10.69 -6.60
N ALA A 12 -27.82 11.19 -5.69
CA ALA A 12 -29.05 10.51 -5.26
C ALA A 12 -30.13 10.44 -6.37
N ALA A 13 -30.06 11.30 -7.38
CA ALA A 13 -31.02 11.33 -8.48
C ALA A 13 -30.69 10.37 -9.64
N LEU A 14 -29.44 9.92 -9.77
CA LEU A 14 -29.06 8.95 -10.82
C LEU A 14 -29.41 7.48 -10.46
N VAL A 15 -29.55 7.15 -9.18
CA VAL A 15 -29.90 5.80 -8.74
C VAL A 15 -31.41 5.50 -8.88
N THR A 16 -32.27 6.51 -8.99
CA THR A 16 -33.72 6.32 -9.05
C THR A 16 -34.33 6.28 -10.46
N ALA A 17 -33.54 6.44 -11.54
CA ALA A 17 -34.04 6.49 -12.91
C ALA A 17 -33.87 5.17 -13.72
N GLY A 18 -33.30 4.13 -13.16
CA GLY A 18 -33.10 2.81 -13.81
C GLY A 18 -34.27 1.85 -13.63
N SER A 19 -35.49 2.23 -14.04
CA SER A 19 -36.63 1.29 -14.05
C SER A 19 -36.72 0.51 -15.36
N MET A 20 -36.38 -0.78 -15.27
CA MET A 20 -36.88 -1.95 -16.04
C MET A 20 -37.34 -1.70 -17.49
N ALA A 21 -36.49 -2.04 -18.43
CA ALA A 21 -36.92 -2.59 -19.71
C ALA A 21 -36.28 -3.96 -19.89
N ALA A 22 -37.05 -5.03 -19.71
CA ALA A 22 -36.64 -6.39 -19.99
C ALA A 22 -36.42 -6.56 -21.50
N LEU A 23 -35.20 -6.93 -21.90
CA LEU A 23 -34.89 -7.44 -23.23
C LEU A 23 -34.64 -8.93 -23.16
N PRO A 24 -35.02 -9.69 -24.19
CA PRO A 24 -35.00 -11.17 -24.16
C PRO A 24 -33.58 -11.69 -24.26
N ALA A 25 -33.23 -12.63 -23.36
CA ALA A 25 -32.02 -13.42 -23.42
C ALA A 25 -31.94 -14.20 -24.75
N LEU A 26 -30.87 -13.97 -25.52
CA LEU A 26 -30.45 -14.86 -26.58
C LEU A 26 -29.61 -15.98 -25.96
N ALA A 27 -30.08 -17.21 -26.10
CA ALA A 27 -29.37 -18.39 -25.67
C ALA A 27 -28.04 -18.52 -26.44
N GLN A 28 -26.95 -18.54 -25.70
CA GLN A 28 -25.65 -18.93 -26.21
C GLN A 28 -25.54 -20.46 -26.15
N ASP A 29 -25.18 -21.08 -27.27
CA ASP A 29 -25.03 -22.50 -27.40
C ASP A 29 -23.95 -23.05 -26.45
N ALA A 30 -24.38 -23.85 -25.50
CA ALA A 30 -23.51 -24.66 -24.66
C ALA A 30 -23.04 -25.88 -25.45
N ASP A 31 -21.82 -25.89 -25.92
CA ASP A 31 -21.12 -27.11 -26.30
C ASP A 31 -19.58 -26.91 -26.20
N SER A 32 -19.06 -26.92 -24.98
CA SER A 32 -17.78 -27.53 -24.64
C SER A 32 -17.90 -27.98 -23.18
N GLU A 33 -17.78 -29.26 -22.91
CA GLU A 33 -17.49 -29.76 -21.56
C GLU A 33 -16.11 -29.21 -21.17
N THR A 34 -16.05 -27.97 -20.69
CA THR A 34 -14.87 -27.44 -20.00
C THR A 34 -14.69 -28.27 -18.74
N ASP A 35 -13.56 -28.94 -18.61
CA ASP A 35 -13.20 -29.64 -17.36
C ASP A 35 -13.15 -28.57 -16.24
N THR A 36 -14.19 -28.54 -15.41
CA THR A 36 -14.37 -27.56 -14.32
C THR A 36 -13.26 -27.60 -13.27
N ARG A 37 -12.29 -28.51 -13.42
CA ARG A 37 -11.14 -28.68 -12.55
C ARG A 37 -9.86 -28.03 -13.10
N ARG A 38 -9.81 -27.66 -14.36
CA ARG A 38 -8.66 -26.97 -14.92
C ARG A 38 -8.67 -25.51 -14.46
N LEU A 39 -7.53 -25.07 -13.89
CA LEU A 39 -7.34 -23.67 -13.52
C LEU A 39 -7.31 -22.79 -14.78
N PRO A 40 -7.92 -21.61 -14.76
CA PRO A 40 -7.80 -20.67 -15.88
C PRO A 40 -6.34 -20.20 -16.02
N SER A 41 -5.94 -19.86 -17.25
CA SER A 41 -4.67 -19.15 -17.47
C SER A 41 -4.74 -17.79 -16.80
N VAL A 42 -3.66 -17.39 -16.15
CA VAL A 42 -3.50 -16.06 -15.54
C VAL A 42 -2.61 -15.24 -16.44
N THR A 43 -3.15 -14.17 -17.01
CA THR A 43 -2.36 -13.18 -17.73
C THR A 43 -1.78 -12.17 -16.77
N THR A 44 -0.65 -11.58 -17.14
CA THR A 44 0.04 -10.51 -16.40
C THR A 44 0.59 -9.49 -17.39
N THR A 45 0.69 -8.26 -16.94
CA THR A 45 1.38 -7.18 -17.65
C THR A 45 2.63 -6.70 -16.89
N ALA A 46 3.21 -7.63 -16.10
CA ALA A 46 4.41 -7.41 -15.30
C ALA A 46 5.63 -6.91 -16.10
N GLN A 47 5.69 -7.23 -17.37
CA GLN A 47 6.74 -6.76 -18.29
C GLN A 47 6.26 -5.68 -19.27
N ARG A 48 5.18 -4.96 -18.93
CA ARG A 48 4.55 -3.92 -19.78
C ARG A 48 3.96 -4.47 -21.10
N VAL A 49 3.91 -5.77 -21.25
CA VAL A 49 3.25 -6.52 -22.33
C VAL A 49 2.41 -7.63 -21.71
N GLU A 50 1.31 -7.99 -22.35
CA GLU A 50 0.44 -9.06 -21.86
C GLU A 50 1.08 -10.43 -22.14
N GLN A 51 1.29 -11.22 -21.10
CA GLN A 51 1.92 -12.54 -21.14
C GLN A 51 1.23 -13.49 -20.15
N ASN A 52 1.43 -14.80 -20.32
CA ASN A 52 1.03 -15.76 -19.30
C ASN A 52 1.95 -15.62 -18.07
N ALA A 53 1.36 -15.50 -16.88
CA ALA A 53 2.11 -15.35 -15.64
C ALA A 53 3.07 -16.53 -15.36
N GLN A 54 2.83 -17.71 -15.95
CA GLN A 54 3.69 -18.88 -15.81
C GLN A 54 4.98 -18.79 -16.66
N ASP A 55 4.98 -17.95 -17.71
CA ASP A 55 6.10 -17.82 -18.63
C ASP A 55 7.06 -16.66 -18.23
N VAL A 56 6.66 -15.80 -17.30
CA VAL A 56 7.43 -14.63 -16.89
C VAL A 56 8.44 -14.97 -15.78
N PRO A 57 9.75 -14.70 -15.90
CA PRO A 57 10.78 -15.03 -14.92
C PRO A 57 10.83 -14.02 -13.75
N VAL A 58 9.69 -13.79 -13.10
CA VAL A 58 9.54 -12.88 -11.95
C VAL A 58 8.57 -13.48 -10.94
N SER A 59 8.81 -13.24 -9.66
CA SER A 59 7.89 -13.60 -8.59
C SER A 59 6.67 -12.68 -8.60
N ILE A 60 5.50 -13.22 -8.97
CA ILE A 60 4.24 -12.48 -9.13
C ILE A 60 3.14 -13.19 -8.36
N THR A 61 2.28 -12.41 -7.69
CA THR A 61 0.98 -12.88 -7.18
C THR A 61 -0.12 -12.03 -7.75
N THR A 62 -1.09 -12.65 -8.42
CA THR A 62 -2.27 -11.98 -8.95
C THR A 62 -3.47 -12.22 -8.04
N ILE A 63 -4.18 -11.17 -7.67
CA ILE A 63 -5.43 -11.20 -6.90
C ILE A 63 -6.50 -10.61 -7.80
N SER A 64 -7.45 -11.42 -8.24
CA SER A 64 -8.51 -11.02 -9.18
C SER A 64 -9.86 -11.56 -8.76
N ASP A 65 -10.90 -11.13 -9.45
CA ASP A 65 -12.25 -11.65 -9.39
C ASP A 65 -12.82 -11.77 -7.96
N GLU A 66 -13.45 -12.89 -7.69
CA GLU A 66 -14.12 -13.20 -6.42
C GLU A 66 -13.17 -13.11 -5.21
N LYS A 67 -11.88 -13.41 -5.37
CA LYS A 67 -10.90 -13.29 -4.28
C LYS A 67 -10.76 -11.83 -3.85
N LEU A 68 -10.65 -10.90 -4.80
CA LEU A 68 -10.57 -9.47 -4.52
C LEU A 68 -11.84 -8.95 -3.85
N ASP A 69 -13.01 -9.32 -4.38
CA ASP A 69 -14.32 -8.94 -3.81
C ASP A 69 -14.51 -9.43 -2.37
N ASN A 70 -14.04 -10.64 -2.07
CA ASN A 70 -14.12 -11.17 -0.71
C ASN A 70 -13.20 -10.44 0.27
N LEU A 71 -11.98 -10.10 -0.15
CA LEU A 71 -10.99 -9.45 0.70
C LEU A 71 -11.39 -8.00 1.07
N LYS A 72 -12.03 -7.26 0.16
CA LYS A 72 -12.46 -5.87 0.38
C LYS A 72 -13.83 -5.73 1.05
N ALA A 73 -14.58 -6.84 1.25
CA ALA A 73 -15.91 -6.80 1.81
C ALA A 73 -15.98 -6.09 3.17
N GLY A 74 -17.04 -5.30 3.41
CA GLY A 74 -17.27 -4.58 4.66
C GLY A 74 -16.61 -3.20 4.72
N GLY A 75 -16.31 -2.60 3.56
CA GLY A 75 -15.75 -1.25 3.48
C GLY A 75 -14.26 -1.18 3.82
N ALA A 76 -13.52 -2.28 3.58
CA ALA A 76 -12.07 -2.29 3.79
C ALA A 76 -11.35 -1.35 2.82
N ASP A 77 -10.32 -0.67 3.28
CA ASP A 77 -9.41 0.11 2.44
C ASP A 77 -8.25 -0.77 1.91
N ILE A 78 -7.35 -0.18 1.15
CA ILE A 78 -6.23 -0.87 0.49
C ILE A 78 -5.34 -1.70 1.46
N ARG A 79 -5.38 -1.43 2.77
CA ARG A 79 -4.65 -2.22 3.79
C ARG A 79 -5.12 -3.67 3.89
N PHE A 80 -6.27 -4.02 3.28
CA PHE A 80 -6.70 -5.41 3.19
C PHE A 80 -5.67 -6.32 2.52
N LEU A 81 -4.75 -5.76 1.70
CA LEU A 81 -3.66 -6.49 1.04
C LEU A 81 -2.60 -7.04 2.02
N SER A 82 -2.55 -6.49 3.25
CA SER A 82 -1.56 -6.92 4.27
C SER A 82 -1.64 -8.42 4.53
N ALA A 83 -0.52 -9.13 4.34
CA ALA A 83 -0.38 -10.58 4.46
C ALA A 83 -1.29 -11.42 3.52
N ARG A 84 -1.90 -10.83 2.48
CA ARG A 84 -2.74 -11.55 1.50
C ARG A 84 -1.97 -12.03 0.25
N ALA A 85 -0.72 -11.61 0.15
CA ALA A 85 0.28 -12.16 -0.76
C ALA A 85 1.56 -12.45 0.05
N PRO A 86 2.40 -13.42 -0.35
CA PRO A 86 3.69 -13.67 0.29
C PRO A 86 4.54 -12.40 0.35
N SER A 87 5.25 -12.21 1.46
CA SER A 87 6.19 -11.08 1.70
C SER A 87 5.58 -9.68 1.64
N VAL A 88 4.24 -9.51 1.69
CA VAL A 88 3.56 -8.21 1.58
C VAL A 88 2.94 -7.77 2.90
N ILE A 89 3.30 -6.59 3.36
CA ILE A 89 2.65 -5.90 4.49
C ILE A 89 2.16 -4.54 4.00
N ALA A 90 0.98 -4.14 4.46
CA ALA A 90 0.42 -2.80 4.25
C ALA A 90 -0.09 -2.26 5.58
N GLU A 91 0.27 -1.03 5.91
CA GLU A 91 -0.17 -0.35 7.13
C GLU A 91 -0.36 1.16 6.88
N SER A 92 -0.90 1.89 7.84
CA SER A 92 -1.02 3.34 7.79
C SER A 92 -1.07 3.94 9.19
N SER A 93 -0.40 5.05 9.39
CA SER A 93 -0.53 5.90 10.58
C SER A 93 -1.48 7.10 10.38
N PHE A 94 -2.14 7.20 9.21
CA PHE A 94 -3.09 8.25 8.85
C PHE A 94 -4.51 7.71 8.53
N GLY A 95 -4.88 6.55 9.09
CA GLY A 95 -6.18 5.94 8.82
C GLY A 95 -6.31 5.46 7.37
N ARG A 96 -7.35 5.91 6.65
CA ARG A 96 -7.64 5.50 5.26
C ARG A 96 -6.80 6.22 4.20
N ALA A 97 -5.97 7.17 4.58
CA ALA A 97 -5.00 7.85 3.73
C ALA A 97 -3.57 7.37 4.04
N PHE A 98 -2.64 7.67 3.14
CA PHE A 98 -1.21 7.43 3.34
C PHE A 98 -0.86 5.98 3.69
N PRO A 99 -1.23 4.98 2.88
CA PRO A 99 -0.80 3.61 3.08
C PRO A 99 0.70 3.47 2.78
N ARG A 100 1.38 2.64 3.58
CA ARG A 100 2.77 2.24 3.39
C ARG A 100 2.85 0.77 3.11
N PHE A 101 3.64 0.41 2.10
CA PHE A 101 3.80 -0.96 1.67
C PHE A 101 5.22 -1.45 1.93
N TYR A 102 5.31 -2.69 2.33
CA TYR A 102 6.56 -3.40 2.56
C TYR A 102 6.53 -4.69 1.75
N ILE A 103 7.58 -4.94 0.97
CA ILE A 103 7.77 -6.18 0.21
C ILE A 103 9.14 -6.75 0.57
N ARG A 104 9.20 -8.03 1.00
CA ARG A 104 10.43 -8.67 1.46
C ARG A 104 11.13 -7.89 2.59
N GLY A 105 10.35 -7.21 3.45
CA GLY A 105 10.86 -6.34 4.51
C GLY A 105 11.28 -4.95 4.07
N ILE A 106 11.48 -4.70 2.77
CA ILE A 106 11.84 -3.39 2.24
C ILE A 106 10.61 -2.48 2.27
N GLY A 107 10.67 -1.42 3.06
CA GLY A 107 9.59 -0.46 3.26
C GLY A 107 10.08 0.83 3.90
N ASN A 108 9.18 1.72 4.28
CA ASN A 108 9.53 2.98 4.92
C ASN A 108 8.59 3.28 6.09
N THR A 109 9.15 3.47 7.28
CA THR A 109 8.41 3.84 8.50
C THR A 109 8.16 5.34 8.64
N ASP A 110 8.71 6.18 7.76
CA ASP A 110 8.48 7.61 7.81
C ASP A 110 7.00 7.93 7.60
N PHE A 111 6.43 8.65 8.55
CA PHE A 111 5.02 9.09 8.50
C PHE A 111 4.85 10.45 7.82
N ASP A 112 5.95 11.06 7.37
CA ASP A 112 5.89 12.36 6.73
C ASP A 112 5.20 12.29 5.35
N LEU A 113 4.35 13.28 5.06
CA LEU A 113 3.52 13.32 3.87
C LEU A 113 4.32 13.43 2.54
N ASN A 114 5.62 13.74 2.61
CA ASN A 114 6.54 13.70 1.46
C ASN A 114 7.52 12.53 1.47
N ALA A 115 7.32 11.55 2.36
CA ALA A 115 8.25 10.44 2.49
C ALA A 115 8.25 9.56 1.23
N SER A 116 9.39 9.47 0.55
CA SER A 116 9.59 8.52 -0.55
C SER A 116 9.47 7.08 -0.06
N GLN A 117 8.85 6.22 -0.85
CA GLN A 117 8.63 4.81 -0.49
C GLN A 117 9.32 3.87 -1.47
N PRO A 118 9.93 2.77 -0.99
CA PRO A 118 10.67 1.81 -1.83
C PRO A 118 9.77 0.80 -2.54
N VAL A 119 8.45 0.89 -2.37
CA VAL A 119 7.44 0.12 -3.10
C VAL A 119 6.56 1.08 -3.85
N SER A 120 6.59 1.01 -5.19
CA SER A 120 5.74 1.85 -6.03
C SER A 120 4.37 1.21 -6.24
N LEU A 121 3.37 2.05 -6.41
CA LEU A 121 2.02 1.64 -6.79
C LEU A 121 1.76 2.15 -8.20
N VAL A 122 1.31 1.25 -9.08
CA VAL A 122 1.02 1.59 -10.48
C VAL A 122 -0.45 1.37 -10.74
N TYR A 123 -1.16 2.40 -11.19
CA TYR A 123 -2.58 2.34 -11.52
C TYR A 123 -2.77 2.64 -13.02
N ASP A 124 -3.27 1.68 -13.79
CA ASP A 124 -3.45 1.80 -15.26
C ASP A 124 -2.20 2.40 -15.97
N ASP A 125 -1.01 1.83 -15.71
CA ASP A 125 0.31 2.26 -16.19
C ASP A 125 0.88 3.57 -15.60
N VAL A 126 0.12 4.32 -14.80
CA VAL A 126 0.58 5.54 -14.12
C VAL A 126 1.15 5.21 -12.74
N PRO A 127 2.41 5.55 -12.43
CA PRO A 127 2.95 5.37 -11.08
C PRO A 127 2.36 6.41 -10.13
N TYR A 128 1.83 5.95 -9.00
CA TYR A 128 1.42 6.79 -7.86
C TYR A 128 2.59 6.85 -6.87
N GLU A 129 3.41 7.88 -7.01
CA GLU A 129 4.62 8.00 -6.22
C GLU A 129 4.35 8.54 -4.82
N ASN A 130 3.58 9.61 -4.71
CA ASN A 130 3.26 10.17 -3.41
C ASN A 130 2.35 9.23 -2.62
N PRO A 131 2.65 8.94 -1.33
CA PRO A 131 1.83 8.06 -0.51
C PRO A 131 0.36 8.46 -0.39
N ILE A 132 0.04 9.74 -0.55
CA ILE A 132 -1.34 10.24 -0.52
C ILE A 132 -2.17 9.67 -1.68
N LEU A 133 -1.58 9.54 -2.86
CA LEU A 133 -2.25 8.96 -4.03
C LEU A 133 -2.45 7.45 -3.89
N LYS A 134 -1.55 6.75 -3.17
CA LYS A 134 -1.58 5.29 -3.00
C LYS A 134 -2.82 4.76 -2.26
N GLY A 135 -3.55 5.61 -1.57
CA GLY A 135 -4.78 5.24 -0.86
C GLY A 135 -6.03 5.17 -1.74
N TYR A 136 -5.93 5.21 -3.08
CA TYR A 136 -7.10 5.19 -3.96
C TYR A 136 -7.97 3.94 -3.74
N PRO A 137 -9.32 4.05 -3.69
CA PRO A 137 -10.20 2.92 -3.41
C PRO A 137 -10.13 1.85 -4.48
N VAL A 138 -10.26 0.61 -4.05
CA VAL A 138 -10.22 -0.59 -4.91
C VAL A 138 -11.64 -0.95 -5.35
N PHE A 139 -11.99 -0.62 -6.59
CA PHE A 139 -13.30 -0.96 -7.20
C PHE A 139 -13.17 -1.12 -8.71
N ASP A 140 -13.99 -2.01 -9.30
CA ASP A 140 -14.05 -2.27 -10.74
C ASP A 140 -12.67 -2.52 -11.33
N LEU A 141 -11.90 -3.44 -10.71
CA LEU A 141 -10.59 -3.86 -11.15
C LEU A 141 -10.65 -5.23 -11.83
N GLU A 142 -9.81 -5.41 -12.84
CA GLU A 142 -9.53 -6.69 -13.45
C GLU A 142 -8.63 -7.53 -12.55
N ALA A 143 -7.55 -6.92 -12.02
CA ALA A 143 -6.60 -7.58 -11.15
C ALA A 143 -5.81 -6.58 -10.28
N VAL A 144 -5.26 -7.11 -9.18
CA VAL A 144 -4.15 -6.52 -8.45
C VAL A 144 -2.96 -7.46 -8.56
N GLU A 145 -1.85 -6.97 -9.10
CA GLU A 145 -0.62 -7.74 -9.26
C GLU A 145 0.45 -7.25 -8.29
N VAL A 146 1.08 -8.17 -7.58
CA VAL A 146 2.23 -7.87 -6.71
C VAL A 146 3.48 -8.46 -7.36
N LEU A 147 4.39 -7.60 -7.80
CA LEU A 147 5.69 -7.97 -8.35
C LEU A 147 6.74 -7.74 -7.26
N ARG A 148 7.42 -8.81 -6.85
CA ARG A 148 8.37 -8.78 -5.75
C ARG A 148 9.81 -8.66 -6.24
N GLY A 149 10.64 -7.95 -5.45
CA GLY A 149 12.01 -7.63 -5.80
C GLY A 149 12.13 -6.47 -6.78
N PRO A 150 13.36 -6.02 -7.10
CA PRO A 150 13.60 -4.80 -7.87
C PRO A 150 12.94 -4.82 -9.25
N GLN A 151 12.26 -3.71 -9.58
CA GLN A 151 11.58 -3.48 -10.86
C GLN A 151 12.08 -2.21 -11.57
N GLY A 152 13.30 -1.78 -11.24
CA GLY A 152 13.86 -0.51 -11.70
C GLY A 152 13.95 -0.35 -13.21
N THR A 153 14.20 -1.42 -13.97
CA THR A 153 14.36 -1.39 -15.43
C THR A 153 13.10 -0.87 -16.14
N LEU A 154 11.94 -1.45 -15.87
CA LEU A 154 10.70 -1.14 -16.59
C LEU A 154 9.81 -0.14 -15.85
N PHE A 155 9.84 -0.11 -14.51
CA PHE A 155 8.97 0.74 -13.72
C PHE A 155 9.68 1.94 -13.09
N GLY A 156 11.01 1.93 -13.10
CA GLY A 156 11.83 3.07 -12.75
C GLY A 156 12.14 3.19 -11.26
N ARG A 157 12.25 4.44 -10.83
CA ARG A 157 12.64 4.83 -9.47
C ARG A 157 11.67 4.32 -8.41
N ASN A 158 12.11 4.27 -7.16
CA ASN A 158 11.30 3.96 -5.99
C ASN A 158 10.67 2.54 -6.04
N THR A 159 11.34 1.60 -6.72
CA THR A 159 10.91 0.21 -6.87
C THR A 159 11.93 -0.83 -6.38
N PRO A 160 12.83 -0.52 -5.41
CA PRO A 160 13.79 -1.52 -4.94
C PRO A 160 13.11 -2.70 -4.22
N GLY A 161 11.99 -2.50 -3.52
CA GLY A 161 11.21 -3.57 -2.90
C GLY A 161 10.30 -4.31 -3.86
N GLY A 162 9.81 -3.61 -4.87
CA GLY A 162 8.84 -4.12 -5.85
C GLY A 162 7.74 -3.14 -6.19
N ILE A 163 6.68 -3.62 -6.84
CA ILE A 163 5.50 -2.83 -7.19
C ILE A 163 4.20 -3.55 -6.86
N ILE A 164 3.15 -2.76 -6.64
CA ILE A 164 1.76 -3.24 -6.60
C ILE A 164 1.02 -2.55 -7.74
N LYS A 165 0.53 -3.35 -8.70
CA LYS A 165 -0.12 -2.87 -9.90
C LYS A 165 -1.62 -3.10 -9.82
N PHE A 166 -2.40 -2.09 -10.19
CA PHE A 166 -3.86 -2.11 -10.24
C PHE A 166 -4.30 -1.87 -11.67
N ASP A 167 -5.01 -2.82 -12.24
CA ASP A 167 -5.57 -2.72 -13.58
C ASP A 167 -7.09 -2.60 -13.49
N SER A 168 -7.62 -1.48 -13.98
CA SER A 168 -9.06 -1.28 -14.07
C SER A 168 -9.67 -2.08 -15.22
N VAL A 169 -10.92 -2.51 -15.07
CA VAL A 169 -11.67 -3.10 -16.18
C VAL A 169 -11.81 -2.08 -17.30
N LYS A 170 -11.38 -2.42 -18.51
CA LYS A 170 -11.41 -1.52 -19.66
C LYS A 170 -12.78 -1.54 -20.36
N PRO A 171 -13.14 -0.46 -21.08
CA PRO A 171 -14.30 -0.47 -21.97
C PRO A 171 -14.18 -1.58 -23.01
N GLY A 172 -15.22 -2.38 -23.17
CA GLY A 172 -15.27 -3.50 -24.12
C GLY A 172 -16.32 -3.34 -25.20
N GLU A 173 -16.31 -4.24 -26.17
CA GLU A 173 -17.26 -4.26 -27.30
C GLU A 173 -18.66 -4.77 -26.94
N THR A 174 -18.82 -5.42 -25.81
CA THR A 174 -20.08 -5.98 -25.35
C THR A 174 -20.60 -5.21 -24.14
N SER A 175 -21.93 -4.99 -24.11
CA SER A 175 -22.58 -4.44 -22.93
C SER A 175 -22.38 -5.36 -21.75
N ASN A 176 -21.84 -4.81 -20.67
CA ASN A 176 -21.70 -5.51 -19.40
C ASN A 176 -21.74 -4.53 -18.24
N GLY A 177 -22.15 -5.03 -17.10
CA GLY A 177 -22.19 -4.21 -15.89
C GLY A 177 -22.55 -5.02 -14.67
N TYR A 178 -22.42 -4.37 -13.52
CA TYR A 178 -22.87 -4.91 -12.26
C TYR A 178 -23.29 -3.78 -11.30
N VAL A 179 -24.05 -4.15 -10.31
CA VAL A 179 -24.33 -3.34 -9.13
C VAL A 179 -24.31 -4.25 -7.90
N LYS A 180 -23.62 -3.81 -6.84
CA LYS A 180 -23.55 -4.48 -5.55
C LYS A 180 -23.99 -3.48 -4.46
N ALA A 181 -24.67 -4.00 -3.44
CA ALA A 181 -25.01 -3.23 -2.25
C ALA A 181 -24.83 -4.12 -1.02
N SER A 182 -24.11 -3.61 -0.01
CA SER A 182 -23.91 -4.31 1.25
C SER A 182 -24.34 -3.47 2.45
N LEU A 183 -24.77 -4.17 3.51
CA LEU A 183 -25.11 -3.60 4.81
C LEU A 183 -24.45 -4.44 5.90
N GLY A 184 -23.80 -3.79 6.87
CA GLY A 184 -23.00 -4.50 7.86
C GLY A 184 -22.99 -3.85 9.26
N SER A 185 -22.10 -4.35 10.09
CA SER A 185 -21.81 -3.84 11.42
C SER A 185 -21.57 -2.34 11.41
N TYR A 186 -21.94 -1.64 12.49
CA TYR A 186 -21.77 -0.19 12.63
C TYR A 186 -22.46 0.62 11.51
N ASN A 187 -23.63 0.12 11.03
CA ASN A 187 -24.34 0.69 9.87
C ASN A 187 -23.49 0.84 8.62
N THR A 188 -22.43 0.04 8.46
CA THR A 188 -21.63 0.05 7.23
C THR A 188 -22.54 -0.17 6.04
N THR A 189 -22.48 0.74 5.08
CA THR A 189 -23.20 0.68 3.80
C THR A 189 -22.19 0.83 2.69
N GLU A 190 -22.24 -0.07 1.71
CA GLU A 190 -21.42 0.01 0.51
C GLU A 190 -22.31 -0.16 -0.71
N ILE A 191 -22.10 0.67 -1.71
CA ILE A 191 -22.72 0.57 -3.03
C ILE A 191 -21.62 0.71 -4.06
N GLU A 192 -21.45 -0.31 -4.88
CA GLU A 192 -20.50 -0.34 -5.98
C GLU A 192 -21.21 -0.73 -7.26
N GLY A 193 -20.80 -0.16 -8.37
CA GLY A 193 -21.34 -0.55 -9.67
C GLY A 193 -20.53 -0.04 -10.83
N ALA A 194 -20.66 -0.74 -11.95
CA ALA A 194 -20.06 -0.37 -13.20
C ALA A 194 -21.00 -0.71 -14.38
N TYR A 195 -20.89 0.06 -15.43
CA TYR A 195 -21.56 -0.21 -16.70
C TYR A 195 -20.67 0.22 -17.85
N GLY A 196 -20.50 -0.65 -18.82
CA GLY A 196 -19.81 -0.39 -20.07
C GLY A 196 -20.59 -0.88 -21.27
N ASP A 197 -20.47 -0.16 -22.38
CA ASP A 197 -21.10 -0.52 -23.65
C ASP A 197 -20.38 0.19 -24.80
N ARG A 198 -20.70 -0.24 -26.00
CA ARG A 198 -20.35 0.38 -27.25
C ARG A 198 -21.12 1.68 -27.48
N LEU A 199 -20.48 2.68 -28.08
CA LEU A 199 -21.15 3.90 -28.51
C LEU A 199 -21.35 3.90 -30.02
N GLY A 200 -22.60 3.71 -30.46
CA GLY A 200 -22.98 3.71 -31.87
C GLY A 200 -22.97 2.35 -32.54
N GLU A 201 -23.16 2.32 -33.87
CA GLU A 201 -23.27 1.08 -34.67
C GLU A 201 -21.88 0.59 -35.21
N ALA A 202 -20.86 1.42 -35.14
CA ALA A 202 -19.49 1.08 -35.53
C ALA A 202 -18.66 0.77 -34.28
N ASP A 203 -17.76 -0.20 -34.36
CA ASP A 203 -16.85 -0.59 -33.27
C ASP A 203 -15.77 0.50 -32.97
N ALA A 204 -16.12 1.76 -33.23
CA ALA A 204 -15.20 2.90 -33.15
C ALA A 204 -15.07 3.48 -31.74
N MET A 205 -16.02 3.21 -30.83
CA MET A 205 -16.03 3.78 -29.50
C MET A 205 -16.70 2.85 -28.50
N ALA A 206 -16.12 2.75 -27.30
CA ALA A 206 -16.72 2.10 -26.14
C ALA A 206 -16.51 2.95 -24.90
N PHE A 207 -17.38 2.85 -23.90
CA PHE A 207 -17.25 3.55 -22.64
C PHE A 207 -17.44 2.61 -21.46
N ARG A 208 -16.91 3.02 -20.31
CA ARG A 208 -17.19 2.39 -19.00
C ARG A 208 -17.28 3.48 -17.95
N VAL A 209 -18.29 3.39 -17.10
CA VAL A 209 -18.44 4.24 -15.92
C VAL A 209 -18.55 3.31 -14.72
N SER A 210 -17.76 3.57 -13.71
CA SER A 210 -17.76 2.83 -12.45
C SER A 210 -17.76 3.77 -11.26
N GLY A 211 -18.28 3.30 -10.13
CA GLY A 211 -18.35 4.11 -8.93
C GLY A 211 -18.52 3.26 -7.68
N LEU A 212 -18.00 3.81 -6.59
CA LEU A 212 -18.07 3.29 -5.24
C LEU A 212 -18.59 4.38 -4.31
N TYR A 213 -19.49 4.01 -3.42
CA TYR A 213 -19.84 4.77 -2.23
C TYR A 213 -19.79 3.83 -1.04
N GLN A 214 -19.10 4.22 0.02
CA GLN A 214 -19.05 3.46 1.25
C GLN A 214 -19.06 4.39 2.46
N GLN A 215 -19.75 3.95 3.50
CA GLN A 215 -19.80 4.67 4.76
C GLN A 215 -19.91 3.72 5.94
N ARG A 216 -19.43 4.13 7.11
CA ARG A 216 -19.58 3.45 8.39
C ARG A 216 -19.84 4.48 9.48
N ASP A 217 -20.79 4.23 10.35
CA ASP A 217 -20.98 5.06 11.53
C ASP A 217 -19.80 4.87 12.50
N ALA A 218 -19.49 5.92 13.25
CA ALA A 218 -18.52 5.85 14.32
C ALA A 218 -18.98 4.84 15.40
N PHE A 219 -18.03 4.19 16.08
CA PHE A 219 -18.31 3.16 17.08
C PHE A 219 -17.38 3.20 18.30
N VAL A 220 -16.42 4.12 18.32
CA VAL A 220 -15.51 4.29 19.45
C VAL A 220 -15.94 5.48 20.29
N ASP A 221 -16.14 5.24 21.58
CA ASP A 221 -16.56 6.22 22.57
C ASP A 221 -15.41 7.13 23.00
N ASN A 222 -15.71 8.39 23.28
CA ASN A 222 -14.79 9.29 23.96
C ASN A 222 -15.15 9.40 25.45
N ALA A 223 -14.47 8.67 26.30
CA ALA A 223 -14.73 8.68 27.72
C ALA A 223 -14.35 10.01 28.42
N PHE A 224 -13.49 10.84 27.82
CA PHE A 224 -13.16 12.17 28.35
C PHE A 224 -14.30 13.15 28.15
N THR A 225 -14.93 13.20 27.00
CA THR A 225 -16.07 14.09 26.71
C THR A 225 -17.40 13.49 27.09
N GLY A 226 -17.47 12.14 27.24
CA GLY A 226 -18.69 11.38 27.44
C GLY A 226 -19.56 11.24 26.21
N GLU A 227 -19.01 11.45 25.02
CA GLU A 227 -19.66 11.20 23.73
C GLU A 227 -19.53 9.74 23.35
N ASN A 228 -20.65 9.11 23.03
CA ASN A 228 -20.68 7.74 22.50
C ASN A 228 -20.59 7.76 20.97
N ASP A 229 -20.04 6.67 20.40
CA ASP A 229 -19.95 6.46 18.95
C ASP A 229 -19.35 7.68 18.23
N ARG A 230 -18.18 8.14 18.69
CA ARG A 230 -17.59 9.41 18.23
C ARG A 230 -16.53 9.22 17.14
N PHE A 231 -15.78 8.10 17.15
CA PHE A 231 -14.63 7.90 16.29
C PHE A 231 -14.68 6.60 15.49
N GLU A 232 -13.78 6.43 14.53
CA GLU A 232 -13.65 5.32 13.58
C GLU A 232 -14.79 5.24 12.55
N GLY A 233 -15.51 6.36 12.35
CA GLY A 233 -16.45 6.53 11.24
C GLY A 233 -15.78 7.01 9.96
N PHE A 234 -16.42 6.76 8.81
CA PHE A 234 -15.98 7.27 7.52
C PHE A 234 -17.11 7.39 6.51
N GLU A 235 -16.94 8.29 5.56
CA GLU A 235 -17.73 8.40 4.32
C GLU A 235 -16.74 8.57 3.14
N GLU A 236 -16.83 7.71 2.15
CA GLU A 236 -15.95 7.74 1.01
C GLU A 236 -16.72 7.47 -0.27
N TRP A 237 -16.43 8.23 -1.32
CA TRP A 237 -16.89 7.93 -2.67
C TRP A 237 -15.75 8.03 -3.67
N ALA A 238 -15.85 7.24 -4.72
CA ALA A 238 -14.97 7.31 -5.88
C ALA A 238 -15.77 7.07 -7.16
N ILE A 239 -15.30 7.68 -8.24
CA ILE A 239 -15.89 7.52 -9.57
C ILE A 239 -14.77 7.45 -10.61
N ARG A 240 -15.00 6.66 -11.66
CA ARG A 240 -14.13 6.56 -12.83
C ARG A 240 -14.98 6.52 -14.09
N GLY A 241 -14.59 7.31 -15.09
CA GLY A 241 -15.16 7.31 -16.43
C GLY A 241 -14.05 7.01 -17.45
N GLN A 242 -14.28 6.02 -18.30
CA GLN A 242 -13.35 5.63 -19.35
C GLN A 242 -14.01 5.72 -20.71
N LEU A 243 -13.25 6.14 -21.73
CA LEU A 243 -13.67 6.20 -23.13
C LEU A 243 -12.57 5.63 -24.02
N LEU A 244 -12.87 4.51 -24.66
CA LEU A 244 -12.02 3.91 -25.68
C LEU A 244 -12.45 4.41 -27.07
N LEU A 245 -11.48 4.87 -27.84
CA LEU A 245 -11.65 5.38 -29.19
C LEU A 245 -10.75 4.56 -30.14
N ASN A 246 -11.34 3.72 -30.98
CA ASN A 246 -10.64 2.99 -32.05
C ASN A 246 -10.59 3.94 -33.26
N LEU A 247 -9.57 4.83 -33.27
CA LEU A 247 -9.49 5.91 -34.28
C LEU A 247 -9.14 5.39 -35.67
N LEU A 248 -8.33 4.36 -35.73
CA LEU A 248 -7.92 3.65 -36.95
C LEU A 248 -7.93 2.15 -36.65
N GLU A 249 -7.82 1.30 -37.65
CA GLU A 249 -7.65 -0.16 -37.47
C GLU A 249 -6.39 -0.52 -36.65
N THR A 250 -5.45 0.44 -36.53
CA THR A 250 -4.15 0.29 -35.87
C THR A 250 -3.95 1.26 -34.72
N THR A 251 -4.98 1.99 -34.27
CA THR A 251 -4.80 3.05 -33.26
C THR A 251 -5.95 3.10 -32.30
N ASP A 252 -5.67 2.80 -31.05
CA ASP A 252 -6.59 2.91 -29.94
C ASP A 252 -6.17 4.04 -29.00
N VAL A 253 -7.16 4.79 -28.50
CA VAL A 253 -6.96 5.84 -27.50
C VAL A 253 -7.91 5.58 -26.34
N LEU A 254 -7.37 5.34 -25.16
CA LEU A 254 -8.11 5.20 -23.93
C LEU A 254 -7.97 6.48 -23.10
N LEU A 255 -9.10 7.13 -22.81
CA LEU A 255 -9.19 8.24 -21.86
C LEU A 255 -9.77 7.71 -20.56
N ASN A 256 -9.14 8.03 -19.43
CA ASN A 256 -9.61 7.71 -18.09
C ASN A 256 -9.64 9.00 -17.26
N VAL A 257 -10.76 9.30 -16.64
CA VAL A 257 -10.92 10.42 -15.68
C VAL A 257 -11.49 9.84 -14.40
N HIS A 258 -10.90 10.17 -13.28
CA HIS A 258 -11.34 9.65 -12.00
C HIS A 258 -11.26 10.69 -10.87
N GLY A 259 -11.96 10.40 -9.80
CA GLY A 259 -11.95 11.24 -8.61
C GLY A 259 -12.40 10.49 -7.37
N ARG A 260 -11.95 10.99 -6.22
CA ARG A 260 -12.21 10.45 -4.90
C ARG A 260 -12.45 11.55 -3.89
N SER A 261 -13.33 11.31 -2.92
CA SER A 261 -13.40 12.09 -1.69
C SER A 261 -13.57 11.15 -0.50
N ASN A 262 -12.81 11.38 0.54
CA ASN A 262 -12.86 10.63 1.80
C ASN A 262 -12.96 11.63 2.96
N THR A 263 -13.95 11.41 3.82
CA THR A 263 -14.11 12.09 5.10
C THR A 263 -14.15 11.01 6.18
N SER A 264 -13.17 11.02 7.07
CA SER A 264 -13.02 9.99 8.11
C SER A 264 -12.35 10.57 9.35
N ASP A 265 -12.13 9.74 10.35
CA ASP A 265 -11.23 10.07 11.43
C ASP A 265 -9.77 9.84 11.02
N ALA A 266 -8.86 10.67 11.54
CA ALA A 266 -7.44 10.36 11.54
C ALA A 266 -7.17 9.14 12.41
N ARG A 267 -6.04 8.47 12.21
CA ARG A 267 -5.66 7.30 13.00
C ARG A 267 -5.71 7.59 14.49
N LEU A 268 -6.34 6.71 15.26
CA LEU A 268 -6.41 6.87 16.71
C LEU A 268 -5.08 6.47 17.36
N PHE A 269 -4.45 7.45 18.05
CA PHE A 269 -3.29 7.24 18.91
C PHE A 269 -3.80 6.79 20.27
N ARG A 270 -3.62 5.51 20.59
CA ARG A 270 -4.13 4.95 21.86
C ARG A 270 -3.02 4.91 22.90
N ALA A 271 -2.98 5.92 23.77
CA ALA A 271 -1.92 6.05 24.77
C ALA A 271 -1.94 4.92 25.79
N ASN A 272 -0.75 4.41 26.13
CA ASN A 272 -0.55 3.41 27.19
C ASN A 272 -1.40 2.15 27.05
N ILE A 273 -1.67 1.69 25.82
CA ILE A 273 -2.41 0.43 25.57
C ILE A 273 -1.54 -0.82 25.66
N ILE A 274 -0.22 -0.66 25.79
CA ILE A 274 0.75 -1.75 25.92
C ILE A 274 1.15 -1.84 27.41
N ASP A 275 1.13 -3.04 27.98
CA ASP A 275 1.59 -3.24 29.35
C ASP A 275 3.13 -3.25 29.42
N PRO A 276 3.80 -2.51 30.33
CA PRO A 276 5.24 -2.54 30.50
C PRO A 276 5.77 -3.97 30.70
N GLY A 277 6.79 -4.34 29.94
CA GLY A 277 7.42 -5.67 29.98
C GLY A 277 6.64 -6.76 29.23
N SER A 278 5.61 -6.40 28.45
CA SER A 278 4.90 -7.35 27.58
C SER A 278 4.73 -6.81 26.15
N ARG A 279 4.52 -7.71 25.23
CA ARG A 279 4.28 -7.43 23.80
C ARG A 279 2.78 -7.49 23.54
N GLY A 280 2.31 -6.75 22.51
CA GLY A 280 0.89 -6.71 22.16
C GLY A 280 0.04 -5.80 23.02
N VAL A 281 -1.27 -5.84 22.82
CA VAL A 281 -2.21 -5.02 23.61
C VAL A 281 -2.27 -5.46 25.07
N GLY A 282 -2.30 -4.50 25.98
CA GLY A 282 -2.32 -4.75 27.44
C GLY A 282 -3.64 -5.34 27.91
N SER A 283 -3.59 -6.01 29.05
CA SER A 283 -4.73 -6.73 29.64
C SER A 283 -5.93 -5.84 30.04
N GLY A 284 -5.74 -4.53 30.10
CA GLY A 284 -6.77 -3.53 30.41
C GLY A 284 -7.28 -2.76 29.20
N PHE A 285 -6.87 -3.17 28.01
CA PHE A 285 -7.28 -2.52 26.78
C PHE A 285 -8.79 -2.64 26.53
N ASP A 286 -9.40 -1.54 26.13
CA ASP A 286 -10.79 -1.47 25.69
C ASP A 286 -10.81 -0.93 24.26
N PHE A 287 -11.21 -1.78 23.31
CA PHE A 287 -11.19 -1.47 21.90
C PHE A 287 -12.12 -0.32 21.51
N GLU A 288 -13.26 -0.21 22.19
CA GLU A 288 -14.32 0.77 21.87
C GLU A 288 -14.19 2.09 22.66
N THR A 289 -13.07 2.33 23.38
CA THR A 289 -12.92 3.53 24.22
C THR A 289 -11.60 4.26 23.97
N VAL A 290 -11.67 5.59 23.84
CA VAL A 290 -10.52 6.52 23.89
C VAL A 290 -10.80 7.69 24.86
N TYR A 291 -9.77 8.50 25.14
CA TYR A 291 -9.82 9.57 26.16
C TYR A 291 -9.33 10.92 25.59
N TYR A 292 -9.79 11.29 24.40
CA TYR A 292 -9.29 12.46 23.68
C TYR A 292 -9.83 13.78 24.20
N ASP A 293 -8.93 14.74 24.48
CA ASP A 293 -9.27 16.14 24.73
C ASP A 293 -9.12 17.01 23.48
N GLY A 294 -8.49 16.48 22.41
CA GLY A 294 -8.31 17.10 21.11
C GLY A 294 -9.36 16.74 20.08
N GLN A 295 -9.18 17.29 18.86
CA GLN A 295 -10.00 16.98 17.70
C GLN A 295 -9.37 15.84 16.90
N ASN A 296 -10.21 15.09 16.17
CA ASN A 296 -9.75 14.06 15.27
C ASN A 296 -10.61 14.07 13.99
N PHE A 297 -9.98 14.23 12.84
CA PHE A 297 -10.59 14.12 11.51
C PHE A 297 -9.54 13.97 10.42
N LEU A 298 -9.95 13.44 9.28
CA LEU A 298 -9.21 13.35 8.04
C LEU A 298 -10.16 13.65 6.87
N GLU A 299 -9.81 14.61 6.04
CA GLU A 299 -10.50 14.92 4.78
C GLU A 299 -9.49 14.81 3.64
N GLN A 300 -9.86 14.15 2.55
CA GLN A 300 -9.04 13.98 1.36
C GLN A 300 -9.90 14.10 0.11
N GLU A 301 -9.42 14.88 -0.86
CA GLU A 301 -9.94 14.92 -2.23
C GLU A 301 -8.79 14.60 -3.19
N ALA A 302 -9.05 13.80 -4.23
CA ALA A 302 -8.09 13.50 -5.28
C ALA A 302 -8.78 13.35 -6.63
N HIS A 303 -8.10 13.79 -7.70
CA HIS A 303 -8.57 13.70 -9.07
C HIS A 303 -7.43 13.34 -9.99
N GLY A 304 -7.74 12.62 -11.06
CA GLY A 304 -6.73 12.26 -12.04
C GLY A 304 -7.29 12.07 -13.45
N THR A 305 -6.37 12.06 -14.39
CA THR A 305 -6.64 11.81 -15.80
C THR A 305 -5.49 11.01 -16.41
N THR A 306 -5.83 9.91 -17.07
CA THR A 306 -4.89 9.12 -17.86
C THR A 306 -5.30 9.16 -19.33
N ILE A 307 -4.32 9.32 -20.22
CA ILE A 307 -4.48 9.16 -21.66
C ILE A 307 -3.50 8.09 -22.10
N ARG A 308 -4.01 7.00 -22.67
CA ARG A 308 -3.18 5.96 -23.28
C ARG A 308 -3.48 5.90 -24.77
N VAL A 309 -2.42 5.87 -25.57
CA VAL A 309 -2.50 5.71 -27.03
C VAL A 309 -1.67 4.49 -27.38
N ASP A 310 -2.30 3.49 -27.96
CA ASP A 310 -1.63 2.32 -28.54
C ASP A 310 -1.75 2.40 -30.07
N HIS A 311 -0.62 2.28 -30.76
CA HIS A 311 -0.53 2.37 -32.22
C HIS A 311 0.38 1.29 -32.79
N GLU A 312 -0.19 0.41 -33.59
CA GLU A 312 0.58 -0.55 -34.39
C GLU A 312 1.21 0.18 -35.59
N ILE A 313 2.54 0.39 -35.52
CA ILE A 313 3.30 1.06 -36.58
C ILE A 313 3.41 0.15 -37.82
N SER A 314 3.63 -1.14 -37.60
CA SER A 314 3.69 -2.20 -38.59
C SER A 314 3.64 -3.55 -37.87
N ASP A 315 3.46 -4.64 -38.63
CA ASP A 315 3.44 -6.00 -38.06
C ASP A 315 4.58 -6.19 -37.04
N GLY A 316 4.20 -6.45 -35.80
CA GLY A 316 5.10 -6.68 -34.66
C GLY A 316 5.76 -5.42 -34.07
N PHE A 317 5.50 -4.21 -34.57
CA PHE A 317 5.98 -2.95 -33.97
C PHE A 317 4.85 -2.12 -33.42
N ASP A 318 4.84 -1.96 -32.09
CA ASP A 318 3.84 -1.19 -31.36
C ASP A 318 4.46 0.06 -30.72
N LEU A 319 3.73 1.16 -30.78
CA LEU A 319 4.01 2.40 -30.04
C LEU A 319 2.94 2.59 -28.97
N THR A 320 3.35 2.73 -27.72
CA THR A 320 2.48 3.14 -26.61
C THR A 320 2.90 4.51 -26.09
N TYR A 321 1.94 5.40 -25.91
CA TYR A 321 2.10 6.65 -25.18
C TYR A 321 1.15 6.67 -23.99
N VAL A 322 1.67 7.00 -22.81
CA VAL A 322 0.88 7.15 -21.58
C VAL A 322 1.16 8.53 -20.99
N PHE A 323 0.09 9.30 -20.80
CA PHE A 323 0.07 10.53 -20.04
C PHE A 323 -0.72 10.29 -18.75
N GLY A 324 -0.18 10.70 -17.61
CA GLY A 324 -0.86 10.72 -16.33
C GLY A 324 -0.80 12.11 -15.70
N TRP A 325 -1.91 12.56 -15.13
CA TRP A 325 -2.00 13.73 -14.27
C TRP A 325 -2.83 13.38 -13.05
N GLU A 326 -2.26 13.61 -11.86
CA GLU A 326 -2.88 13.34 -10.58
C GLU A 326 -2.74 14.55 -9.66
N THR A 327 -3.81 14.90 -8.95
CA THR A 327 -3.79 15.97 -7.94
C THR A 327 -4.51 15.52 -6.68
N ALA A 328 -4.07 16.00 -5.53
CA ALA A 328 -4.71 15.70 -4.25
C ALA A 328 -4.55 16.82 -3.23
N GLU A 329 -5.59 17.00 -2.42
CA GLU A 329 -5.57 17.80 -1.20
C GLU A 329 -5.91 16.94 0.00
N VAL A 330 -5.22 17.14 1.12
CA VAL A 330 -5.49 16.45 2.39
C VAL A 330 -5.49 17.44 3.54
N SER A 331 -6.44 17.30 4.44
CA SER A 331 -6.46 17.98 5.73
C SER A 331 -6.72 16.98 6.84
N SER A 332 -5.85 16.94 7.83
CA SER A 332 -6.02 16.06 8.98
C SER A 332 -5.73 16.79 10.29
N ARG A 333 -6.35 16.32 11.36
CA ARG A 333 -6.07 16.72 12.71
C ARG A 333 -6.25 15.53 13.63
N GLY A 334 -5.31 15.30 14.54
CA GLY A 334 -5.34 14.18 15.43
C GLY A 334 -4.80 14.54 16.81
N ASP A 335 -5.43 13.97 17.82
CA ASP A 335 -5.00 13.97 19.20
C ASP A 335 -3.82 12.98 19.34
N ILE A 336 -2.59 13.49 19.20
CA ILE A 336 -1.40 12.63 19.09
C ILE A 336 -0.85 12.20 20.45
N ASP A 337 -1.19 12.87 21.55
CA ASP A 337 -0.82 12.38 22.88
C ASP A 337 -1.73 11.23 23.34
N GLY A 338 -2.88 11.06 22.67
CA GLY A 338 -3.80 9.93 22.84
C GLY A 338 -4.57 9.94 24.18
N GLY A 339 -4.64 11.11 24.84
CA GLY A 339 -5.23 11.22 26.16
C GLY A 339 -5.75 12.61 26.49
N PHE A 340 -5.65 13.01 27.76
CA PHE A 340 -6.01 14.34 28.23
C PHE A 340 -5.05 14.84 29.29
N GLY A 341 -4.83 16.17 29.31
CA GLY A 341 -3.92 16.80 30.25
C GLY A 341 -2.44 16.49 29.93
N ALA A 342 -1.56 16.65 30.92
CA ALA A 342 -0.16 16.29 30.79
C ALA A 342 0.50 16.07 32.15
N ALA A 343 1.54 15.25 32.22
CA ALA A 343 2.25 14.89 33.45
C ALA A 343 2.84 16.11 34.19
N PHE A 344 3.23 17.17 33.51
CA PHE A 344 3.76 18.41 34.09
C PHE A 344 2.72 19.20 34.90
N LEU A 345 1.42 18.93 34.72
CA LEU A 345 0.34 19.54 35.50
C LEU A 345 0.19 18.89 36.90
N GLY A 346 0.88 17.80 37.18
CA GLY A 346 0.85 17.08 38.45
C GLY A 346 -0.11 15.90 38.47
N ALA A 347 -0.13 15.17 39.57
CA ALA A 347 -0.88 13.94 39.70
C ALA A 347 -2.39 14.13 39.44
N GLY A 348 -2.97 13.26 38.62
CA GLY A 348 -4.38 13.25 38.25
C GLY A 348 -4.75 14.16 37.07
N ASN A 349 -3.78 14.83 36.45
CA ASN A 349 -3.98 15.67 35.26
C ASN A 349 -3.47 15.02 33.99
N PHE A 350 -3.55 13.71 33.87
CA PHE A 350 -3.19 12.98 32.67
C PHE A 350 -4.11 11.78 32.52
N GLY A 351 -4.48 11.53 31.30
CA GLY A 351 -5.48 10.54 30.90
C GLY A 351 -5.00 9.12 31.02
N PRO A 352 -5.19 8.20 30.07
CA PRO A 352 -5.07 6.75 30.25
C PRO A 352 -3.64 6.28 30.62
N GLY A 353 -3.18 6.66 31.81
CA GLY A 353 -1.82 6.49 32.31
C GLY A 353 -0.96 7.76 32.14
N PHE A 354 0.33 7.59 31.89
CA PHE A 354 1.26 8.72 31.77
C PHE A 354 1.11 9.41 30.42
N ILE A 355 0.70 10.69 30.41
CA ILE A 355 0.71 11.57 29.23
C ILE A 355 1.86 12.58 29.41
N PRO A 356 2.94 12.51 28.62
CA PRO A 356 4.15 13.32 28.85
C PRO A 356 3.97 14.78 28.45
N PHE A 357 3.13 15.08 27.47
CA PHE A 357 2.87 16.41 26.92
C PHE A 357 1.41 16.52 26.51
N ALA A 358 0.92 17.74 26.35
CA ALA A 358 -0.40 18.01 25.79
C ALA A 358 -0.22 18.53 24.36
N SER A 359 -0.59 17.73 23.36
CA SER A 359 -0.36 18.09 21.96
C SER A 359 -1.34 17.41 21.02
N GLU A 360 -1.85 18.21 20.14
CA GLU A 360 -2.63 17.82 18.99
C GLU A 360 -1.91 18.32 17.74
N SER A 361 -1.87 17.56 16.68
CA SER A 361 -1.23 17.97 15.44
C SER A 361 -2.13 17.84 14.23
N SER A 362 -1.82 18.64 13.23
CA SER A 362 -2.44 18.61 11.91
C SER A 362 -1.35 18.45 10.85
N GLY A 363 -1.64 17.63 9.85
CA GLY A 363 -0.93 17.61 8.59
C GLY A 363 -1.90 17.96 7.47
N ALA A 364 -1.50 18.86 6.59
CA ALA A 364 -2.23 19.18 5.38
C ALA A 364 -1.30 19.09 4.18
N VAL A 365 -1.78 18.45 3.12
CA VAL A 365 -1.25 18.63 1.77
C VAL A 365 -2.12 19.70 1.16
N ASP A 366 -1.58 20.92 1.05
CA ASP A 366 -2.33 22.07 0.56
C ASP A 366 -2.41 22.04 -0.97
N ASP A 367 -1.42 21.42 -1.64
CA ASP A 367 -1.36 21.19 -3.07
C ASP A 367 -0.43 20.00 -3.36
N LEU A 368 -0.88 19.10 -4.22
CA LEU A 368 -0.09 18.03 -4.82
C LEU A 368 -0.52 17.91 -6.28
N ASP A 369 0.42 18.19 -7.17
CA ASP A 369 0.27 17.94 -8.61
C ASP A 369 1.38 17.02 -9.09
N GLN A 370 1.01 15.91 -9.76
CA GLN A 370 1.91 14.95 -10.37
C GLN A 370 1.60 14.80 -11.84
N VAL A 371 2.61 14.94 -12.70
CA VAL A 371 2.51 14.72 -14.14
C VAL A 371 3.51 13.67 -14.59
N THR A 372 3.06 12.71 -15.38
CA THR A 372 3.91 11.67 -15.96
C THR A 372 3.70 11.56 -17.46
N ASN A 373 4.77 11.26 -18.20
CA ASN A 373 4.71 10.93 -19.61
C ASN A 373 5.62 9.73 -19.90
N GLU A 374 5.12 8.75 -20.62
CA GLU A 374 5.91 7.63 -21.12
C GLU A 374 5.65 7.46 -22.62
N ILE A 375 6.72 7.31 -23.41
CA ILE A 375 6.67 6.87 -24.80
C ILE A 375 7.47 5.59 -24.88
N ARG A 376 6.86 4.52 -25.36
CA ARG A 376 7.45 3.19 -25.46
C ARG A 376 7.23 2.61 -26.86
N VAL A 377 8.25 1.99 -27.41
CA VAL A 377 8.17 1.16 -28.63
C VAL A 377 8.47 -0.27 -28.23
N ALA A 378 7.62 -1.19 -28.63
CA ALA A 378 7.80 -2.63 -28.45
C ALA A 378 7.91 -3.32 -29.82
N PHE A 379 8.67 -4.41 -29.88
CA PHE A 379 8.78 -5.26 -31.03
C PHE A 379 8.65 -6.73 -30.65
N ASP A 380 7.67 -7.39 -31.27
CA ASP A 380 7.47 -8.84 -31.21
C ASP A 380 6.82 -9.31 -32.54
N ASP A 381 7.55 -9.99 -33.36
CA ASP A 381 7.04 -10.58 -34.62
C ASP A 381 6.77 -12.09 -34.49
N GLY A 382 6.75 -12.63 -33.26
CA GLY A 382 6.68 -14.06 -32.98
C GLY A 382 7.98 -14.81 -33.27
N GLY A 383 9.08 -14.07 -33.49
CA GLY A 383 10.40 -14.61 -33.71
C GLY A 383 11.16 -14.91 -32.43
N ARG A 384 12.50 -14.96 -32.51
CA ARG A 384 13.38 -15.24 -31.38
C ARG A 384 13.75 -14.02 -30.55
N THR A 385 13.42 -12.82 -31.03
CA THR A 385 13.85 -11.57 -30.42
C THR A 385 12.65 -10.71 -30.17
N ARG A 386 12.46 -10.34 -28.91
CA ARG A 386 11.48 -9.36 -28.46
C ARG A 386 12.23 -8.25 -27.77
N PHE A 387 11.85 -7.00 -28.01
CA PHE A 387 12.46 -5.88 -27.29
C PHE A 387 11.47 -4.74 -27.08
N GLN A 388 11.74 -3.93 -26.08
CA GLN A 388 11.07 -2.66 -25.86
C GLN A 388 12.08 -1.60 -25.45
N ALA A 389 11.79 -0.34 -25.80
CA ALA A 389 12.57 0.81 -25.39
C ALA A 389 11.66 2.03 -25.22
N GLY A 390 12.00 2.91 -24.30
CA GLY A 390 11.18 4.07 -24.03
C GLY A 390 11.91 5.19 -23.32
N ILE A 391 11.18 6.31 -23.21
CA ILE A 391 11.54 7.47 -22.40
C ILE A 391 10.40 7.77 -21.45
N PHE A 392 10.75 8.24 -20.25
CA PHE A 392 9.79 8.57 -19.20
C PHE A 392 10.15 9.89 -18.56
N SER A 393 9.16 10.71 -18.27
CA SER A 393 9.31 11.91 -17.44
C SER A 393 8.30 11.92 -16.29
N PHE A 394 8.74 12.45 -15.18
CA PHE A 394 7.97 12.64 -13.96
C PHE A 394 8.23 14.04 -13.42
N ASP A 395 7.16 14.70 -13.04
CA ASP A 395 7.17 16.02 -12.42
C ASP A 395 6.14 16.02 -11.28
N GLU A 396 6.54 16.43 -10.08
CA GLU A 396 5.67 16.54 -8.90
C GLU A 396 5.94 17.85 -8.20
N GLU A 397 4.89 18.62 -7.96
CA GLU A 397 4.88 19.79 -7.08
C GLU A 397 4.07 19.47 -5.82
N LEU A 398 4.62 19.80 -4.64
CA LEU A 398 4.03 19.45 -3.35
C LEU A 398 4.15 20.60 -2.37
N GLU A 399 3.03 21.01 -1.76
CA GLU A 399 2.99 21.95 -0.65
C GLU A 399 2.34 21.32 0.59
N ILE A 400 3.02 21.39 1.73
CA ILE A 400 2.55 20.80 3.00
C ILE A 400 2.61 21.84 4.10
N THR A 401 1.51 21.91 4.88
CA THR A 401 1.44 22.67 6.14
C THR A 401 1.28 21.71 7.32
N SER A 402 2.23 21.78 8.26
CA SER A 402 2.15 21.09 9.55
C SER A 402 1.80 22.08 10.65
N ARG A 403 0.84 21.71 11.52
CA ARG A 403 0.38 22.57 12.63
C ARG A 403 0.45 21.82 13.96
N SER A 404 0.55 22.57 15.04
CA SER A 404 0.40 22.09 16.41
C SER A 404 -0.64 22.96 17.13
N TYR A 405 -1.32 22.37 18.10
CA TYR A 405 -2.38 23.03 18.87
C TYR A 405 -2.16 22.82 20.36
N ASP A 406 -2.55 23.81 21.16
CA ASP A 406 -2.53 23.76 22.62
C ASP A 406 -3.88 23.24 23.15
N THR A 407 -3.95 21.96 23.48
CA THR A 407 -5.19 21.34 23.99
C THR A 407 -5.58 21.80 25.39
N LEU A 408 -4.65 22.35 26.16
CA LEU A 408 -4.91 22.86 27.52
C LEU A 408 -5.52 24.26 27.54
N SER A 409 -5.42 25.01 26.43
CA SER A 409 -5.99 26.35 26.34
C SER A 409 -7.42 26.32 25.80
N PRO A 410 -8.33 27.18 26.31
CA PRO A 410 -9.70 27.26 25.79
C PRO A 410 -9.74 27.53 24.28
N GLY A 411 -10.47 26.70 23.53
CA GLY A 411 -10.57 26.79 22.10
C GLY A 411 -9.43 26.16 21.32
N GLN A 412 -8.48 25.51 22.02
CA GLN A 412 -7.37 24.76 21.42
C GLN A 412 -6.69 25.52 20.29
N PRO A 413 -6.11 26.70 20.59
CA PRO A 413 -5.54 27.57 19.55
C PRO A 413 -4.31 26.91 18.91
N GLU A 414 -4.09 27.24 17.64
CA GLU A 414 -2.84 26.89 16.96
C GLU A 414 -1.68 27.56 17.69
N ASN A 415 -0.66 26.78 18.04
CA ASN A 415 0.54 27.23 18.74
C ASN A 415 1.83 26.91 17.95
N GLY A 416 1.73 26.19 16.85
CA GLY A 416 2.85 25.89 15.95
C GLY A 416 2.39 25.81 14.49
N ARG A 417 3.22 26.32 13.55
CA ARG A 417 3.03 26.20 12.11
C ARG A 417 4.35 26.14 11.40
N ALA A 418 4.49 25.16 10.52
CA ALA A 418 5.58 25.06 9.58
C ALA A 418 5.05 24.69 8.20
N THR A 419 5.59 25.33 7.16
CA THR A 419 5.29 25.01 5.77
C THR A 419 6.53 24.48 5.08
N ARG A 420 6.31 23.63 4.11
CA ARG A 420 7.33 23.20 3.17
C ARG A 420 6.73 23.02 1.79
N GLY A 421 7.49 23.42 0.77
CA GLY A 421 7.22 23.16 -0.63
C GLY A 421 8.40 22.41 -1.23
N GLY A 422 8.14 21.64 -2.25
CA GLY A 422 9.15 20.90 -3.00
C GLY A 422 8.68 20.55 -4.38
N GLU A 423 9.65 20.43 -5.27
CA GLU A 423 9.46 20.01 -6.64
C GLU A 423 10.39 18.82 -6.89
N THR A 424 9.86 17.76 -7.52
CA THR A 424 10.64 16.59 -7.91
C THR A 424 10.52 16.41 -9.42
N GLU A 425 11.64 16.51 -10.12
CA GLU A 425 11.75 16.25 -11.54
C GLU A 425 12.55 14.97 -11.78
N SER A 426 12.12 14.12 -12.69
CA SER A 426 12.88 12.93 -13.10
C SER A 426 12.70 12.64 -14.58
N MET A 427 13.81 12.34 -15.25
CA MET A 427 13.82 11.84 -16.64
C MET A 427 14.56 10.54 -16.74
N SER A 428 14.07 9.65 -17.60
CA SER A 428 14.75 8.39 -17.85
C SER A 428 14.60 7.87 -19.27
N ILE A 429 15.61 7.10 -19.68
CA ILE A 429 15.60 6.29 -20.89
C ILE A 429 15.84 4.85 -20.51
N PHE A 430 15.05 3.94 -21.07
CA PHE A 430 15.13 2.52 -20.75
C PHE A 430 14.98 1.64 -21.97
N GLY A 431 15.39 0.39 -21.83
CA GLY A 431 15.15 -0.66 -22.80
C GLY A 431 15.37 -2.03 -22.21
N SER A 432 14.65 -3.00 -22.73
CA SER A 432 14.79 -4.42 -22.40
C SER A 432 14.72 -5.27 -23.66
N MET A 433 15.33 -6.43 -23.63
CA MET A 433 15.35 -7.39 -24.74
C MET A 433 15.26 -8.82 -24.19
N GLU A 434 14.47 -9.64 -24.86
CA GLU A 434 14.42 -11.08 -24.68
C GLU A 434 14.91 -11.77 -25.94
N PHE A 435 15.67 -12.86 -25.76
CA PHE A 435 16.22 -13.63 -26.86
C PHE A 435 16.16 -15.13 -26.60
N ASP A 436 15.43 -15.85 -27.47
CA ASP A 436 15.30 -17.29 -27.39
C ASP A 436 16.55 -17.95 -28.01
N LEU A 437 17.49 -18.36 -27.13
CA LEU A 437 18.69 -19.09 -27.56
C LEU A 437 18.34 -20.43 -28.21
N THR A 438 17.34 -21.12 -27.62
CA THR A 438 16.73 -22.34 -28.14
C THR A 438 15.21 -22.24 -27.96
N GLU A 439 14.47 -23.27 -28.37
CA GLU A 439 13.00 -23.34 -28.10
C GLU A 439 12.66 -23.43 -26.62
N SER A 440 13.63 -23.77 -25.76
CA SER A 440 13.42 -23.95 -24.31
C SER A 440 14.31 -23.05 -23.45
N LEU A 441 15.18 -22.22 -24.04
CA LEU A 441 16.13 -21.41 -23.28
C LEU A 441 16.05 -19.96 -23.74
N THR A 442 15.57 -19.07 -22.86
CA THR A 442 15.44 -17.64 -23.09
C THR A 442 16.40 -16.86 -22.20
N LEU A 443 17.07 -15.88 -22.75
CA LEU A 443 17.82 -14.85 -22.04
C LEU A 443 17.07 -13.53 -22.15
N ALA A 444 16.89 -12.84 -21.02
CA ALA A 444 16.35 -11.49 -20.99
C ALA A 444 17.26 -10.56 -20.20
N GLY A 445 17.22 -9.28 -20.54
CA GLY A 445 17.91 -8.26 -19.76
C GLY A 445 17.52 -6.87 -20.22
N GLY A 446 17.68 -5.92 -19.32
CA GLY A 446 17.34 -4.53 -19.58
C GLY A 446 18.17 -3.58 -18.75
N ALA A 447 18.09 -2.31 -19.09
CA ALA A 447 18.70 -1.23 -18.36
C ALA A 447 17.88 0.05 -18.48
N ARG A 448 17.95 0.89 -17.43
CA ARG A 448 17.33 2.21 -17.37
C ARG A 448 18.30 3.20 -16.74
N TYR A 449 18.57 4.28 -17.42
CA TYR A 449 19.24 5.44 -16.85
C TYR A 449 18.17 6.42 -16.37
N THR A 450 18.28 6.86 -15.13
CA THR A 450 17.41 7.85 -14.51
C THR A 450 18.23 8.99 -13.94
N ASP A 451 17.81 10.23 -14.21
CA ASP A 451 18.29 11.46 -13.60
C ASP A 451 17.13 12.05 -12.78
N GLU A 452 17.35 12.27 -11.49
CA GLU A 452 16.34 12.80 -10.55
C GLU A 452 16.87 13.99 -9.79
N GLN A 453 16.05 15.03 -9.69
CA GLN A 453 16.34 16.22 -8.89
C GLN A 453 15.14 16.56 -8.01
N LYS A 454 15.43 16.98 -6.77
CA LYS A 454 14.46 17.49 -5.81
C LYS A 454 14.89 18.84 -5.29
N THR A 455 14.01 19.83 -5.39
CA THR A 455 14.18 21.10 -4.70
C THR A 455 13.26 21.14 -3.47
N PHE A 456 13.66 21.88 -2.45
CA PHE A 456 12.83 22.05 -1.27
C PHE A 456 13.01 23.43 -0.64
N THR A 457 11.95 23.90 0.00
CA THR A 457 11.96 25.07 0.89
C THR A 457 11.10 24.77 2.11
N VAL A 458 11.66 24.96 3.29
CA VAL A 458 10.97 24.70 4.56
C VAL A 458 11.08 25.93 5.48
N GLU A 459 9.99 26.24 6.19
CA GLU A 459 9.91 27.39 7.08
C GLU A 459 9.01 27.10 8.28
N ARG A 460 9.41 27.49 9.48
CA ARG A 460 8.55 27.54 10.66
C ARG A 460 8.14 28.97 10.96
N GLN A 461 6.87 29.27 10.75
CA GLN A 461 6.29 30.60 10.98
C GLN A 461 5.93 30.82 12.46
N VAL A 462 5.51 29.73 13.16
CA VAL A 462 5.15 29.74 14.57
C VAL A 462 5.78 28.51 15.21
N GLY A 463 6.58 28.68 16.25
CA GLY A 463 7.16 27.57 17.00
C GLY A 463 6.32 27.24 18.23
N PRO A 464 5.89 25.96 18.39
CA PRO A 464 5.19 25.52 19.58
C PRO A 464 6.11 25.62 20.82
N PHE A 465 5.51 25.74 21.99
CA PHE A 465 6.22 25.78 23.28
C PHE A 465 7.35 26.85 23.35
N GLY A 466 7.26 27.90 22.52
CA GLY A 466 8.21 29.01 22.53
C GLY A 466 9.49 28.80 21.68
N SER A 467 9.52 27.80 20.80
CA SER A 467 10.68 27.51 19.93
C SER A 467 10.93 28.56 18.84
N GLY A 468 10.01 29.51 18.63
CA GLY A 468 10.21 30.66 17.73
C GLY A 468 10.09 30.28 16.24
N THR A 469 10.45 31.25 15.39
CA THR A 469 10.48 31.08 13.91
C THR A 469 11.81 30.48 13.45
N LEU A 470 11.80 29.78 12.30
CA LEU A 470 12.99 29.20 11.70
C LEU A 470 12.87 29.20 10.18
N GLY A 471 13.94 29.54 9.48
CA GLY A 471 14.00 29.53 8.02
C GLY A 471 13.63 30.87 7.38
N PRO A 472 13.31 30.90 6.06
CA PRO A 472 13.28 29.72 5.19
C PRO A 472 14.66 29.07 5.01
N ILE A 473 14.64 27.74 4.92
CA ILE A 473 15.78 26.90 4.57
C ILE A 473 15.44 26.25 3.23
N SER A 474 16.30 26.46 2.22
CA SER A 474 16.10 25.89 0.88
C SER A 474 17.33 25.10 0.46
N GLY A 475 17.12 24.09 -0.35
CA GLY A 475 18.20 23.28 -0.89
C GLY A 475 17.73 22.46 -2.09
N GLN A 476 18.68 21.72 -2.64
CA GLN A 476 18.48 20.80 -3.76
C GLN A 476 19.27 19.53 -3.49
N VAL A 477 18.68 18.39 -3.80
CA VAL A 477 19.32 17.08 -3.82
C VAL A 477 18.99 16.41 -5.13
N GLY A 478 19.81 15.48 -5.58
CA GLY A 478 19.54 14.72 -6.81
C GLY A 478 20.55 13.61 -6.96
N ASP A 479 20.23 12.67 -7.85
CA ASP A 479 21.07 11.52 -8.16
C ASP A 479 20.82 11.02 -9.58
N GLU A 480 21.85 10.38 -10.15
CA GLU A 480 21.83 9.70 -11.43
C GLU A 480 22.08 8.20 -11.20
N HIS A 481 21.17 7.33 -11.65
CA HIS A 481 21.31 5.90 -11.43
C HIS A 481 21.05 5.09 -12.69
N VAL A 482 21.72 3.93 -12.82
CA VAL A 482 21.49 2.94 -13.86
C VAL A 482 20.94 1.68 -13.24
N SER A 483 19.60 1.53 -13.22
CA SER A 483 18.98 0.25 -12.88
C SER A 483 19.11 -0.74 -14.03
N TRP A 484 19.31 -2.01 -13.70
CA TRP A 484 19.46 -3.06 -14.71
C TRP A 484 18.96 -4.40 -14.17
N ASP A 485 18.61 -5.30 -15.07
CA ASP A 485 18.34 -6.70 -14.75
C ASP A 485 18.81 -7.65 -15.86
N VAL A 486 19.09 -8.87 -15.47
CA VAL A 486 19.39 -9.99 -16.36
C VAL A 486 18.71 -11.24 -15.80
N SER A 487 18.03 -11.97 -16.67
CA SER A 487 17.43 -13.26 -16.33
C SER A 487 17.69 -14.32 -17.37
N VAL A 488 17.64 -15.55 -16.92
CA VAL A 488 17.65 -16.74 -17.74
C VAL A 488 16.47 -17.61 -17.34
N SER A 489 15.69 -18.05 -18.31
CA SER A 489 14.59 -19.00 -18.09
C SER A 489 14.77 -20.23 -18.96
N TYR A 490 14.41 -21.39 -18.42
CA TYR A 490 14.51 -22.68 -19.09
C TYR A 490 13.23 -23.48 -18.90
N ASP A 491 12.55 -23.78 -20.02
CA ASP A 491 11.40 -24.66 -20.06
C ASP A 491 11.86 -26.11 -19.95
N VAL A 492 11.71 -26.68 -18.76
CA VAL A 492 12.02 -28.11 -18.49
C VAL A 492 11.00 -29.00 -19.22
N SER A 493 9.78 -28.51 -19.34
CA SER A 493 8.69 -29.07 -20.10
C SER A 493 7.67 -27.95 -20.38
N ASP A 494 6.62 -28.23 -21.17
CA ASP A 494 5.52 -27.28 -21.45
C ASP A 494 4.81 -26.79 -20.17
N ASP A 495 4.93 -27.51 -19.06
CA ASP A 495 4.25 -27.23 -17.79
C ASP A 495 5.24 -26.78 -16.68
N VAL A 496 6.55 -26.69 -16.93
CA VAL A 496 7.56 -26.38 -15.90
C VAL A 496 8.63 -25.45 -16.42
N LEU A 497 8.64 -24.23 -15.90
CA LEU A 497 9.67 -23.23 -16.11
C LEU A 497 10.57 -23.14 -14.86
N VAL A 498 11.89 -23.09 -15.07
CA VAL A 498 12.86 -22.67 -14.03
C VAL A 498 13.56 -21.41 -14.50
N TYR A 499 13.86 -20.52 -13.57
CA TYR A 499 14.52 -19.25 -13.90
C TYR A 499 15.52 -18.83 -12.83
N ALA A 500 16.43 -17.94 -13.24
CA ALA A 500 17.28 -17.17 -12.33
C ALA A 500 17.35 -15.72 -12.82
N LYS A 501 17.33 -14.77 -11.91
CA LYS A 501 17.37 -13.33 -12.18
C LYS A 501 18.35 -12.64 -11.23
N VAL A 502 19.07 -11.66 -11.74
CA VAL A 502 19.80 -10.65 -10.97
C VAL A 502 19.25 -9.31 -11.36
N ALA A 503 18.90 -8.49 -10.39
CA ALA A 503 18.29 -7.18 -10.65
C ALA A 503 18.83 -6.14 -9.67
N ASP A 504 19.03 -4.94 -10.20
CA ASP A 504 19.37 -3.71 -9.52
C ASP A 504 18.19 -2.75 -9.53
N GLY A 505 17.99 -2.03 -8.44
CA GLY A 505 16.99 -0.98 -8.32
C GLY A 505 17.43 0.08 -7.34
N PHE A 506 16.78 1.23 -7.35
CA PHE A 506 17.12 2.32 -6.44
C PHE A 506 15.88 3.09 -5.96
N ARG A 507 16.08 3.81 -4.88
CA ARG A 507 15.18 4.87 -4.39
C ARG A 507 15.97 6.16 -4.33
N GLY A 508 15.46 7.22 -4.94
CA GLY A 508 16.09 8.53 -4.96
C GLY A 508 16.28 9.15 -3.58
N PRO A 509 17.08 10.22 -3.45
CA PRO A 509 17.36 10.86 -2.16
C PRO A 509 16.08 11.38 -1.51
N SER A 510 16.03 11.38 -0.19
CA SER A 510 14.86 11.82 0.59
C SER A 510 15.20 12.96 1.52
N ILE A 511 14.20 13.82 1.79
CA ILE A 511 14.32 15.02 2.62
C ILE A 511 13.28 14.97 3.72
N GLN A 512 13.71 15.07 4.98
CA GLN A 512 12.85 15.24 6.13
C GLN A 512 12.96 16.68 6.63
N GLY A 513 11.92 17.48 6.39
CA GLY A 513 11.86 18.90 6.68
C GLY A 513 10.67 19.29 7.57
N ARG A 514 10.16 18.40 8.43
CA ARG A 514 9.04 18.67 9.33
C ARG A 514 9.51 19.52 10.52
N LEU A 515 9.56 20.84 10.31
CA LEU A 515 10.12 21.78 11.29
C LEU A 515 9.13 22.21 12.40
N VAL A 516 7.89 21.75 12.41
CA VAL A 516 6.92 22.18 13.44
C VAL A 516 7.39 21.86 14.86
N PHE A 517 8.07 20.71 15.05
CA PHE A 517 8.62 20.26 16.34
C PHE A 517 10.15 20.16 16.37
N GLY A 518 10.81 20.21 15.20
CA GLY A 518 12.27 20.09 15.06
C GLY A 518 12.91 21.36 14.51
N ASP A 519 14.23 21.47 14.64
CA ASP A 519 15.02 22.63 14.18
C ASP A 519 15.98 22.27 13.02
N THR A 520 16.02 21.02 12.58
CA THR A 520 16.96 20.52 11.57
C THR A 520 16.24 19.86 10.42
N VAL A 521 16.75 20.09 9.22
CA VAL A 521 16.42 19.31 8.03
C VAL A 521 17.42 18.17 7.94
N SER A 522 16.95 16.94 7.80
CA SER A 522 17.80 15.79 7.51
C SER A 522 17.57 15.30 6.08
N ILE A 523 18.64 14.81 5.48
CA ILE A 523 18.66 14.30 4.10
C ILE A 523 19.25 12.91 4.17
N ALA A 524 18.66 11.98 3.44
CA ALA A 524 19.23 10.68 3.16
C ALA A 524 19.63 10.62 1.67
N ASP A 525 20.81 10.09 1.40
CA ASP A 525 21.28 9.79 0.06
C ASP A 525 20.47 8.67 -0.58
N SER A 526 20.60 8.47 -1.89
CA SER A 526 19.92 7.40 -2.63
C SER A 526 20.26 6.03 -2.05
N GLU A 527 19.25 5.16 -1.99
CA GLU A 527 19.37 3.77 -1.58
C GLU A 527 19.42 2.89 -2.82
N THR A 528 20.31 1.92 -2.87
CA THR A 528 20.39 0.95 -3.97
C THR A 528 20.22 -0.49 -3.47
N VAL A 529 19.64 -1.35 -4.30
CA VAL A 529 19.46 -2.76 -4.00
C VAL A 529 20.01 -3.63 -5.14
N LEU A 530 20.81 -4.63 -4.80
CA LEU A 530 21.19 -5.72 -5.69
C LEU A 530 20.57 -7.01 -5.21
N SER A 531 19.69 -7.59 -6.04
CA SER A 531 18.92 -8.79 -5.70
C SER A 531 19.25 -9.96 -6.61
N TYR A 532 19.30 -11.15 -6.02
CA TYR A 532 19.45 -12.44 -6.69
C TYR A 532 18.21 -13.27 -6.41
N GLU A 533 17.62 -13.85 -7.44
CA GLU A 533 16.43 -14.68 -7.34
C GLU A 533 16.57 -15.93 -8.22
N ALA A 534 16.08 -17.07 -7.75
CA ALA A 534 15.90 -18.26 -8.56
C ALA A 534 14.57 -18.92 -8.20
N GLY A 535 13.83 -19.36 -9.23
CA GLY A 535 12.49 -19.89 -9.02
C GLY A 535 12.09 -20.99 -9.98
N VAL A 536 10.96 -21.59 -9.66
CA VAL A 536 10.25 -22.57 -10.47
C VAL A 536 8.78 -22.20 -10.56
N LYS A 537 8.22 -22.27 -11.76
CA LYS A 537 6.79 -22.14 -12.03
C LYS A 537 6.31 -23.43 -12.68
N SER A 538 5.18 -23.95 -12.22
CA SER A 538 4.75 -25.26 -12.67
C SER A 538 3.25 -25.47 -12.60
N GLU A 539 2.72 -26.23 -13.57
CA GLU A 539 1.35 -26.72 -13.61
C GLU A 539 1.35 -28.26 -13.59
N PHE A 540 0.44 -28.86 -12.84
CA PHE A 540 0.36 -30.31 -12.67
C PHE A 540 -1.07 -30.82 -12.80
N LEU A 541 -1.20 -32.16 -12.98
CA LEU A 541 -2.48 -32.85 -12.97
C LEU A 541 -3.49 -32.31 -14.00
N ASP A 542 -3.02 -32.13 -15.23
CA ASP A 542 -3.79 -31.56 -16.35
C ASP A 542 -4.28 -30.11 -16.08
N GLY A 543 -3.39 -29.27 -15.47
CA GLY A 543 -3.68 -27.87 -15.15
C GLY A 543 -4.61 -27.68 -13.95
N ARG A 544 -4.77 -28.69 -13.08
CA ARG A 544 -5.58 -28.61 -11.85
C ARG A 544 -4.82 -28.10 -10.64
N VAL A 545 -3.50 -28.07 -10.71
CA VAL A 545 -2.62 -27.54 -9.65
C VAL A 545 -1.57 -26.68 -10.29
N ARG A 546 -1.47 -25.45 -9.86
CA ARG A 546 -0.40 -24.49 -10.16
C ARG A 546 0.41 -24.28 -8.89
N ALA A 547 1.74 -24.43 -8.98
CA ALA A 547 2.63 -24.25 -7.84
C ALA A 547 3.90 -23.54 -8.29
N ASN A 548 4.17 -22.41 -7.65
CA ASN A 548 5.34 -21.58 -7.92
C ASN A 548 6.14 -21.43 -6.62
N ALA A 549 7.45 -21.39 -6.73
CA ALA A 549 8.33 -21.13 -5.58
C ALA A 549 9.60 -20.43 -6.04
N ASN A 550 10.13 -19.57 -5.19
CA ASN A 550 11.43 -18.93 -5.40
C ASN A 550 12.22 -18.82 -4.10
N VAL A 551 13.51 -18.62 -4.27
CA VAL A 551 14.44 -18.21 -3.22
C VAL A 551 15.09 -16.92 -3.65
N PHE A 552 15.33 -16.01 -2.70
CA PHE A 552 15.94 -14.72 -2.97
C PHE A 552 16.97 -14.34 -1.91
N ALA A 553 17.89 -13.48 -2.31
CA ALA A 553 18.79 -12.76 -1.42
C ALA A 553 19.07 -11.38 -2.01
N TYR A 554 19.19 -10.37 -1.16
CA TYR A 554 19.52 -9.01 -1.60
C TYR A 554 20.45 -8.32 -0.60
N THR A 555 21.21 -7.35 -1.13
CA THR A 555 21.97 -6.37 -0.36
C THR A 555 21.42 -4.98 -0.69
N LEU A 556 21.20 -4.16 0.34
CA LEU A 556 20.92 -2.73 0.22
C LEU A 556 22.18 -1.97 0.62
N GLU A 557 22.60 -1.03 -0.22
CA GLU A 557 23.62 -0.04 0.09
C GLU A 557 22.94 1.30 0.36
N ASP A 558 23.43 2.03 1.36
CA ASP A 558 22.89 3.33 1.80
C ASP A 558 21.38 3.27 2.13
N GLN A 559 20.93 2.23 2.83
CA GLN A 559 19.51 2.08 3.17
C GLN A 559 18.99 3.30 3.91
N GLN A 560 17.93 3.92 3.39
CA GLN A 560 17.27 5.04 4.02
C GLN A 560 16.42 4.60 5.20
N LEU A 561 16.78 5.04 6.38
CA LEU A 561 16.10 4.74 7.63
C LEU A 561 15.55 6.02 8.27
N THR A 562 14.43 5.90 8.98
CA THR A 562 13.78 6.99 9.68
C THR A 562 13.69 6.70 11.16
N ILE A 563 14.25 7.59 11.96
CA ILE A 563 14.05 7.62 13.40
C ILE A 563 12.78 8.42 13.70
N VAL A 564 11.88 7.84 14.46
CA VAL A 564 10.62 8.46 14.89
C VAL A 564 10.45 8.32 16.39
N GLY A 565 10.22 9.44 17.10
CA GLY A 565 9.94 9.45 18.55
C GLY A 565 11.18 9.63 19.41
N GLY A 566 11.28 8.84 20.48
CA GLY A 566 12.33 8.94 21.47
C GLY A 566 12.15 10.12 22.43
N THR A 567 13.12 10.29 23.33
CA THR A 567 13.08 11.31 24.40
C THR A 567 12.83 12.73 23.90
N ASN A 568 13.24 13.03 22.67
CA ASN A 568 13.14 14.38 22.09
C ASN A 568 12.04 14.48 21.02
N ASN A 569 11.22 13.43 20.84
CA ASN A 569 10.25 13.34 19.76
C ASN A 569 10.89 13.69 18.39
N THR A 570 11.99 13.04 18.09
CA THR A 570 12.80 13.31 16.89
C THR A 570 12.17 12.64 15.67
N VAL A 571 12.22 13.33 14.54
CA VAL A 571 12.03 12.72 13.21
C VAL A 571 13.26 13.09 12.39
N ALA A 572 14.01 12.09 11.96
CA ALA A 572 15.22 12.29 11.19
C ALA A 572 15.46 11.13 10.23
N LEU A 573 15.95 11.48 9.03
CA LEU A 573 16.47 10.54 8.05
C LEU A 573 17.97 10.36 8.22
N PHE A 574 18.43 9.14 7.95
CA PHE A 574 19.85 8.80 7.82
C PHE A 574 20.00 7.55 6.94
N ASN A 575 21.20 7.25 6.49
CA ASN A 575 21.49 6.03 5.77
C ASN A 575 22.22 5.03 6.67
N ALA A 576 21.89 3.72 6.53
CA ALA A 576 22.73 2.63 6.98
C ALA A 576 23.63 2.22 5.81
N ASP A 577 24.95 2.06 6.07
CA ASP A 577 25.94 1.77 5.04
C ASP A 577 25.57 0.50 4.25
N GLU A 578 25.15 -0.55 4.93
CA GLU A 578 24.74 -1.83 4.32
C GLU A 578 23.61 -2.48 5.13
N SER A 579 22.72 -3.16 4.43
CA SER A 579 21.70 -4.04 5.00
C SER A 579 21.47 -5.20 4.07
N GLU A 580 20.99 -6.32 4.59
CA GLU A 580 20.76 -7.51 3.78
C GLU A 580 19.43 -8.20 4.10
N GLY A 581 18.95 -8.99 3.15
CA GLY A 581 17.80 -9.87 3.37
C GLY A 581 17.87 -11.11 2.49
N TYR A 582 17.28 -12.19 2.98
CA TYR A 582 17.15 -13.43 2.22
C TYR A 582 15.91 -14.21 2.65
N GLY A 583 15.43 -15.06 1.76
CA GLY A 583 14.25 -15.85 2.07
C GLY A 583 13.78 -16.74 0.95
N PHE A 584 12.55 -17.22 1.12
CA PHE A 584 11.84 -17.94 0.07
C PHE A 584 10.35 -17.55 0.06
N GLU A 585 9.73 -17.77 -1.08
CA GLU A 585 8.30 -17.57 -1.30
C GLU A 585 7.74 -18.79 -2.04
N ALA A 586 6.51 -19.15 -1.73
CA ALA A 586 5.80 -20.19 -2.46
C ALA A 586 4.32 -19.87 -2.52
N ASP A 587 3.73 -20.11 -3.69
CA ASP A 587 2.28 -19.97 -3.97
C ASP A 587 1.78 -21.29 -4.56
N ILE A 588 0.60 -21.71 -4.11
CA ILE A 588 -0.10 -22.85 -4.69
C ILE A 588 -1.57 -22.49 -4.95
N GLU A 589 -2.06 -22.89 -6.09
CA GLU A 589 -3.46 -22.87 -6.45
C GLU A 589 -3.89 -24.27 -6.90
N ALA A 590 -5.00 -24.77 -6.39
CA ALA A 590 -5.42 -26.14 -6.65
C ALA A 590 -6.94 -26.29 -6.74
N ALA A 591 -7.40 -27.05 -7.74
CA ALA A 591 -8.75 -27.54 -7.89
C ALA A 591 -8.78 -29.08 -7.71
N PRO A 592 -8.63 -29.60 -6.46
CA PRO A 592 -8.42 -31.03 -6.20
C PRO A 592 -9.64 -31.89 -6.51
N ILE A 593 -10.83 -31.33 -6.38
CA ILE A 593 -12.12 -31.92 -6.73
C ILE A 593 -12.98 -30.88 -7.44
N ASP A 594 -14.07 -31.32 -8.08
CA ASP A 594 -15.00 -30.40 -8.74
C ASP A 594 -15.51 -29.34 -7.77
N ASN A 595 -15.55 -28.10 -8.24
CA ASN A 595 -16.07 -26.93 -7.52
C ASN A 595 -15.33 -26.56 -6.21
N LEU A 596 -14.16 -27.12 -5.94
CA LEU A 596 -13.29 -26.72 -4.83
C LEU A 596 -12.04 -26.06 -5.37
N LEU A 597 -11.84 -24.78 -5.05
CA LEU A 597 -10.62 -24.03 -5.31
C LEU A 597 -9.94 -23.72 -3.97
N ILE A 598 -8.66 -24.02 -3.88
CA ILE A 598 -7.81 -23.70 -2.72
C ILE A 598 -6.63 -22.88 -3.23
N THR A 599 -6.33 -21.75 -2.59
CA THR A 599 -5.08 -21.04 -2.81
C THR A 599 -4.33 -20.92 -1.48
N ALA A 600 -3.01 -21.03 -1.51
CA ALA A 600 -2.17 -20.80 -0.34
C ALA A 600 -0.86 -20.12 -0.76
N GLY A 601 -0.38 -19.24 0.08
CA GLY A 601 0.90 -18.57 -0.07
C GLY A 601 1.65 -18.58 1.24
N ILE A 602 2.98 -18.71 1.17
CA ILE A 602 3.87 -18.63 2.33
C ILE A 602 5.17 -17.94 1.94
N SER A 603 5.70 -17.14 2.85
CA SER A 603 7.04 -16.59 2.72
C SER A 603 7.80 -16.67 4.05
N TYR A 604 9.09 -16.84 3.93
CA TYR A 604 10.08 -16.61 4.97
C TYR A 604 11.02 -15.50 4.50
N ASN A 605 11.28 -14.53 5.36
CA ASN A 605 12.10 -13.38 5.05
C ASN A 605 12.93 -13.00 6.29
N ASN A 606 14.23 -13.14 6.20
CA ASN A 606 15.16 -12.66 7.23
C ASN A 606 15.83 -11.38 6.74
N THR A 607 15.83 -10.36 7.56
CA THR A 607 16.44 -9.05 7.26
C THR A 607 17.39 -8.65 8.38
N GLU A 608 18.46 -7.94 8.04
CA GLU A 608 19.47 -7.52 9.02
C GLU A 608 20.16 -6.22 8.58
N ILE A 609 20.30 -5.28 9.51
CA ILE A 609 21.13 -4.08 9.34
C ILE A 609 22.58 -4.47 9.59
N LYS A 610 23.47 -4.30 8.60
CA LYS A 610 24.88 -4.74 8.59
C LYS A 610 25.89 -3.61 8.84
N ASP A 611 25.46 -2.49 9.30
CA ASP A 611 26.38 -1.41 9.65
C ASP A 611 27.17 -1.75 10.93
N ASP A 612 28.49 -1.58 10.94
CA ASP A 612 29.35 -2.01 12.06
C ASP A 612 28.98 -1.35 13.40
N LEU A 613 28.54 -0.09 13.37
CA LEU A 613 28.08 0.65 14.55
C LEU A 613 27.08 1.74 14.14
N LEU A 614 25.85 1.36 13.99
CA LEU A 614 24.76 2.30 13.70
C LEU A 614 24.03 2.66 14.99
N VAL A 615 24.11 3.93 15.40
CA VAL A 615 23.54 4.41 16.65
C VAL A 615 22.24 5.15 16.39
N ALA A 616 21.15 4.65 16.97
CA ALA A 616 19.84 5.29 16.96
C ALA A 616 19.39 5.64 18.39
N PRO A 617 18.61 6.73 18.57
CA PRO A 617 17.94 6.95 19.84
C PRO A 617 16.97 5.78 20.12
N GLY A 618 16.89 5.38 21.37
CA GLY A 618 15.88 4.42 21.81
C GLY A 618 14.63 5.13 22.33
N CYS A 619 13.73 4.37 22.94
CA CYS A 619 12.49 4.93 23.46
C CYS A 619 12.73 5.93 24.61
N GLY A 620 11.85 6.92 24.65
CA GLY A 620 11.91 7.98 25.63
C GLY A 620 11.55 7.56 27.06
N ALA A 621 10.55 6.68 27.20
CA ALA A 621 10.11 6.12 28.48
C ALA A 621 9.12 4.96 28.28
N GLY A 622 9.05 4.08 29.28
CA GLY A 622 8.06 3.02 29.37
C GLY A 622 8.44 1.71 28.70
N CYS A 623 9.38 1.69 27.77
CA CYS A 623 9.83 0.48 27.11
C CYS A 623 11.11 -0.11 27.72
N THR A 624 11.38 -1.37 27.39
CA THR A 624 12.57 -2.14 27.77
C THR A 624 13.39 -2.40 26.50
N ILE A 625 14.46 -1.61 26.29
CA ILE A 625 15.37 -1.76 25.14
C ILE A 625 16.22 -3.02 25.31
N LEU A 626 16.35 -3.78 24.23
CA LEU A 626 17.15 -5.01 24.14
C LEU A 626 18.51 -4.78 23.49
N ASP A 627 18.74 -3.63 22.85
CA ASP A 627 19.99 -3.29 22.18
C ASP A 627 21.05 -2.74 23.15
N PRO A 628 22.34 -2.90 22.81
CA PRO A 628 23.45 -2.34 23.57
C PRO A 628 23.42 -0.80 23.56
N ALA A 629 23.55 -0.19 24.73
CA ALA A 629 23.72 1.27 24.84
C ALA A 629 25.12 1.71 24.44
N VAL A 630 25.25 2.79 23.69
CA VAL A 630 26.53 3.34 23.20
C VAL A 630 26.86 4.64 23.94
N TYR A 631 28.07 4.71 24.44
CA TYR A 631 28.62 5.89 25.15
C TYR A 631 29.90 6.37 24.49
N ASP A 632 30.06 7.68 24.39
CA ASP A 632 31.40 8.30 24.13
C ASP A 632 32.12 8.51 25.47
N VAL A 633 33.25 7.87 25.63
CA VAL A 633 34.17 8.08 26.77
C VAL A 633 35.43 8.72 26.25
N SER A 634 35.48 10.07 26.27
CA SER A 634 36.64 10.83 25.84
C SER A 634 37.13 10.54 24.41
N GLY A 635 36.19 10.39 23.46
CA GLY A 635 36.49 10.12 22.05
C GLY A 635 36.60 8.61 21.74
N THR A 636 36.23 7.76 22.69
CA THR A 636 36.18 6.30 22.48
C THR A 636 34.75 5.84 22.67
N LEU A 637 34.19 5.13 21.66
CA LEU A 637 32.88 4.52 21.76
C LEU A 637 32.94 3.26 22.62
N VAL A 638 32.02 3.15 23.54
CA VAL A 638 31.89 2.03 24.47
C VAL A 638 30.46 1.52 24.45
N GLU A 639 30.31 0.26 24.10
CA GLU A 639 29.01 -0.44 24.17
C GLU A 639 28.80 -1.02 25.57
N VAL A 640 27.57 -0.92 26.04
CA VAL A 640 27.10 -1.46 27.32
C VAL A 640 25.89 -2.34 27.06
N ALA A 641 25.98 -3.60 27.36
CA ALA A 641 24.88 -4.55 27.20
C ALA A 641 23.64 -4.10 27.99
N PRO A 642 22.42 -4.51 27.59
CA PRO A 642 21.18 -4.18 28.28
C PRO A 642 21.25 -4.45 29.80
N GLY A 643 20.84 -3.47 30.60
CA GLY A 643 20.92 -3.56 32.08
C GLY A 643 22.34 -3.38 32.65
N GLY A 644 23.35 -3.13 31.81
CA GLY A 644 24.71 -2.84 32.25
C GLY A 644 24.86 -1.47 32.90
N THR A 645 26.05 -1.21 33.46
CA THR A 645 26.30 0.08 34.14
C THR A 645 26.99 1.06 33.19
N ALA A 646 26.41 2.26 33.06
CA ALA A 646 26.99 3.32 32.26
C ALA A 646 28.45 3.62 32.68
N PRO A 647 29.37 3.86 31.75
CA PRO A 647 30.77 4.15 32.03
C PRO A 647 30.87 5.52 32.67
N VAL A 648 31.81 5.66 33.68
CA VAL A 648 32.02 6.92 34.39
C VAL A 648 32.60 7.97 33.43
N GLY A 649 31.91 9.10 33.31
CA GLY A 649 32.29 10.20 32.41
C GLY A 649 31.96 9.99 30.95
N GLY A 650 31.18 8.96 30.63
CA GLY A 650 30.64 8.72 29.28
C GLY A 650 29.44 9.62 28.97
N THR A 651 29.37 10.09 27.72
CA THR A 651 28.18 10.73 27.16
C THR A 651 27.37 9.69 26.41
N PHE A 652 26.11 9.50 26.76
CA PHE A 652 25.19 8.59 26.07
C PHE A 652 24.88 9.12 24.67
N LEU A 653 25.01 8.27 23.66
CA LEU A 653 24.75 8.59 22.25
C LEU A 653 23.46 7.98 21.73
N GLY A 654 23.07 6.82 22.22
CA GLY A 654 21.93 6.03 21.75
C GLY A 654 22.17 4.54 21.94
N TYR A 655 21.54 3.75 21.11
CA TYR A 655 21.63 2.29 21.11
C TYR A 655 22.19 1.79 19.77
N ASN A 656 23.02 0.77 19.79
CA ASN A 656 23.52 0.14 18.58
C ASN A 656 22.43 -0.76 18.00
N ILE A 657 21.96 -0.41 16.80
CA ILE A 657 20.92 -1.16 16.08
C ILE A 657 21.50 -2.08 14.99
N SER A 658 22.81 -2.19 14.90
CA SER A 658 23.46 -3.16 13.99
C SER A 658 23.09 -4.59 14.39
N GLY A 659 22.68 -5.39 13.41
CA GLY A 659 22.19 -6.74 13.62
C GLY A 659 20.68 -6.86 13.78
N ASN A 660 19.96 -5.73 13.94
CA ASN A 660 18.50 -5.75 14.08
C ASN A 660 17.81 -6.02 12.74
N SER A 661 16.63 -6.64 12.82
CA SER A 661 15.73 -6.77 11.67
C SER A 661 15.12 -5.44 11.26
N PHE A 662 14.65 -5.34 10.02
CA PHE A 662 13.94 -4.13 9.57
C PHE A 662 12.58 -4.00 10.29
N PRO A 663 12.12 -2.77 10.55
CA PRO A 663 10.78 -2.54 11.08
C PRO A 663 9.68 -3.06 10.13
N ASN A 664 8.59 -3.58 10.69
CA ASN A 664 7.47 -4.14 9.93
C ASN A 664 7.86 -5.28 8.95
N ALA A 665 8.94 -5.99 9.24
CA ALA A 665 9.48 -7.09 8.45
C ALA A 665 9.35 -8.43 9.17
N PRO A 666 8.12 -8.98 9.38
CA PRO A 666 7.96 -10.28 10.02
C PRO A 666 8.65 -11.37 9.21
N GLU A 667 9.34 -12.30 9.90
CA GLU A 667 10.02 -13.41 9.21
C GLU A 667 9.03 -14.29 8.44
N TRP A 668 7.84 -14.51 8.95
CA TRP A 668 6.86 -15.40 8.37
C TRP A 668 5.58 -14.68 8.00
N ILE A 669 5.14 -14.86 6.76
CA ILE A 669 3.82 -14.45 6.29
C ILE A 669 3.19 -15.64 5.60
N GLY A 670 1.91 -15.89 5.88
CA GLY A 670 1.16 -16.96 5.23
C GLY A 670 -0.26 -16.54 4.93
N ASN A 671 -0.83 -17.07 3.86
CA ASN A 671 -2.23 -16.91 3.55
C ASN A 671 -2.82 -18.20 2.97
N VAL A 672 -4.10 -18.39 3.16
CA VAL A 672 -4.84 -19.50 2.56
C VAL A 672 -6.27 -19.08 2.29
N THR A 673 -6.79 -19.47 1.14
CA THR A 673 -8.20 -19.31 0.80
C THR A 673 -8.78 -20.64 0.36
N ALA A 674 -10.07 -20.83 0.58
CA ALA A 674 -10.80 -21.97 0.03
C ALA A 674 -12.21 -21.52 -0.39
N ARG A 675 -12.61 -21.91 -1.61
CA ARG A 675 -13.95 -21.72 -2.14
C ARG A 675 -14.53 -23.08 -2.50
N TYR A 676 -15.72 -23.36 -1.99
CA TYR A 676 -16.48 -24.54 -2.38
C TYR A 676 -17.87 -24.15 -2.87
N ALA A 677 -18.23 -24.62 -4.06
CA ALA A 677 -19.53 -24.38 -4.67
C ALA A 677 -20.34 -25.68 -4.80
N ILE A 678 -21.63 -25.59 -4.58
CA ILE A 678 -22.59 -26.70 -4.76
C ILE A 678 -23.60 -26.27 -5.81
N PRO A 679 -23.54 -26.84 -7.03
CA PRO A 679 -24.55 -26.56 -8.04
C PRO A 679 -25.95 -26.91 -7.55
N VAL A 680 -26.91 -26.02 -7.76
CA VAL A 680 -28.34 -26.19 -7.45
C VAL A 680 -29.18 -25.76 -8.65
N GLU A 681 -30.49 -26.06 -8.65
CA GLU A 681 -31.35 -25.59 -9.73
C GLU A 681 -31.37 -24.06 -9.80
N GLY A 682 -30.94 -23.49 -10.93
CA GLY A 682 -30.91 -22.04 -11.20
C GLY A 682 -29.71 -21.31 -10.62
N GLY A 683 -28.62 -22.02 -10.26
CA GLY A 683 -27.39 -21.37 -9.78
C GLY A 683 -26.52 -22.29 -8.93
N GLU A 684 -25.76 -21.70 -8.02
CA GLU A 684 -24.91 -22.41 -7.07
C GLU A 684 -24.99 -21.82 -5.65
N LEU A 685 -24.84 -22.68 -4.66
CA LEU A 685 -24.53 -22.26 -3.28
C LEU A 685 -23.03 -22.30 -3.12
N TYR A 686 -22.44 -21.27 -2.53
CA TYR A 686 -21.00 -21.22 -2.29
C TYR A 686 -20.64 -20.87 -0.86
N ALA A 687 -19.46 -21.31 -0.45
CA ALA A 687 -18.79 -20.87 0.76
C ALA A 687 -17.35 -20.51 0.41
N TYR A 688 -16.87 -19.41 0.95
CA TYR A 688 -15.51 -18.92 0.79
C TYR A 688 -14.92 -18.59 2.16
N THR A 689 -13.67 -18.93 2.38
CA THR A 689 -12.93 -18.52 3.56
C THR A 689 -11.52 -18.06 3.17
N ASP A 690 -11.01 -17.06 3.88
CA ASP A 690 -9.64 -16.56 3.72
C ASP A 690 -9.01 -16.39 5.10
N TRP A 691 -7.74 -16.70 5.18
CA TRP A 691 -6.93 -16.55 6.38
C TRP A 691 -5.57 -15.96 6.01
N ALA A 692 -5.06 -15.06 6.85
CA ALA A 692 -3.71 -14.53 6.76
C ALA A 692 -3.02 -14.67 8.11
N PHE A 693 -1.77 -15.10 8.05
CA PHE A 693 -0.84 -15.16 9.17
C PHE A 693 0.22 -14.07 9.00
N LYS A 694 0.42 -13.29 10.03
CA LYS A 694 1.54 -12.37 10.18
C LYS A 694 2.38 -12.86 11.37
N GLY A 695 3.65 -13.11 11.16
CA GLY A 695 4.59 -13.52 12.19
C GLY A 695 4.93 -12.40 13.17
N GLU A 696 5.76 -12.71 14.14
CA GLU A 696 6.30 -11.73 15.08
C GLU A 696 6.86 -10.51 14.33
N THR A 697 6.52 -9.31 14.81
CA THR A 697 6.85 -8.05 14.12
C THR A 697 7.38 -7.04 15.12
N ASN A 698 8.54 -6.45 14.85
CA ASN A 698 9.06 -5.27 15.50
C ASN A 698 8.62 -4.00 14.74
N PHE A 699 8.29 -2.91 15.44
CA PHE A 699 7.80 -1.67 14.82
C PHE A 699 8.87 -0.59 14.66
N PHE A 700 9.99 -0.71 15.37
CA PHE A 700 11.05 0.32 15.40
C PHE A 700 12.40 -0.23 14.94
N LEU A 701 13.36 0.68 14.70
CA LEU A 701 14.74 0.34 14.36
C LEU A 701 15.47 -0.34 15.54
N TYR A 702 15.14 0.05 16.77
CA TYR A 702 15.66 -0.59 17.98
C TYR A 702 14.76 -1.75 18.40
N ASP A 703 15.36 -2.75 19.01
CA ASP A 703 14.63 -3.87 19.59
C ASP A 703 14.17 -3.52 21.02
N SER A 704 12.88 -3.77 21.27
CA SER A 704 12.28 -3.60 22.60
C SER A 704 11.24 -4.68 22.89
N VAL A 705 10.97 -4.90 24.16
CA VAL A 705 9.95 -5.88 24.57
C VAL A 705 8.56 -5.42 24.11
N GLU A 706 8.23 -4.13 24.29
CA GLU A 706 6.88 -3.61 24.19
C GLU A 706 6.45 -3.22 22.77
N PHE A 707 7.40 -2.69 21.96
CA PHE A 707 7.09 -2.17 20.62
C PHE A 707 7.14 -3.24 19.54
N GLY A 708 6.38 -4.30 19.73
CA GLY A 708 6.20 -5.38 18.78
C GLY A 708 4.88 -6.09 18.97
N GLU A 709 4.55 -6.98 18.06
CA GLU A 709 3.38 -7.85 18.13
C GLU A 709 3.79 -9.29 17.88
N ASP A 710 3.19 -10.22 18.62
CA ASP A 710 3.36 -11.65 18.42
C ASP A 710 2.68 -12.11 17.13
N GLY A 711 3.03 -13.30 16.65
CA GLY A 711 2.40 -13.85 15.45
C GLY A 711 0.92 -14.15 15.65
N TYR A 712 0.07 -13.74 14.69
CA TYR A 712 -1.37 -13.91 14.77
C TYR A 712 -2.01 -14.29 13.43
N TRP A 713 -3.24 -14.81 13.51
CA TRP A 713 -4.08 -15.11 12.36
C TRP A 713 -5.29 -14.21 12.32
N THR A 714 -5.61 -13.69 11.13
CA THR A 714 -6.89 -13.04 10.86
C THR A 714 -7.58 -13.73 9.70
N GLY A 715 -8.90 -13.84 9.74
CA GLY A 715 -9.62 -14.50 8.66
C GLY A 715 -11.05 -14.02 8.49
N GLY A 716 -11.63 -14.43 7.39
CA GLY A 716 -13.01 -14.15 7.01
C GLY A 716 -13.74 -15.39 6.50
N LEU A 717 -15.06 -15.28 6.50
CA LEU A 717 -15.95 -16.26 5.92
C LEU A 717 -17.03 -15.54 5.12
N ARG A 718 -17.35 -16.06 3.94
CA ARG A 718 -18.51 -15.65 3.14
C ARG A 718 -19.29 -16.87 2.70
N ALA A 719 -20.62 -16.80 2.70
CA ALA A 719 -21.47 -17.83 2.15
C ALA A 719 -22.64 -17.18 1.40
N GLY A 720 -22.98 -17.74 0.25
CA GLY A 720 -23.99 -17.11 -0.60
C GLY A 720 -24.61 -18.07 -1.62
N TRP A 721 -25.51 -17.50 -2.38
CA TRP A 721 -26.11 -18.10 -3.55
C TRP A 721 -25.87 -17.18 -4.77
N LYS A 722 -25.35 -17.76 -5.84
CA LYS A 722 -25.15 -17.09 -7.12
C LYS A 722 -26.05 -17.72 -8.17
N GLY A 723 -26.96 -16.94 -8.71
CA GLY A 723 -27.94 -17.38 -9.69
C GLY A 723 -27.42 -17.31 -11.12
N ASP A 724 -27.88 -18.25 -11.98
CA ASP A 724 -27.59 -18.23 -13.43
C ASP A 724 -28.12 -16.98 -14.13
N ASN A 725 -28.99 -16.22 -13.46
CA ASN A 725 -29.54 -14.95 -13.93
C ASN A 725 -28.71 -13.72 -13.55
N GLY A 726 -27.53 -13.90 -13.01
CA GLY A 726 -26.63 -12.83 -12.58
C GLY A 726 -26.87 -12.27 -11.17
N LEU A 727 -27.88 -12.74 -10.44
CA LEU A 727 -28.12 -12.33 -9.05
C LEU A 727 -27.17 -13.08 -8.10
N ASP A 728 -26.53 -12.35 -7.19
CA ASP A 728 -25.74 -12.88 -6.06
C ASP A 728 -26.31 -12.37 -4.74
N ALA A 729 -26.39 -13.24 -3.73
CA ALA A 729 -26.79 -12.84 -2.39
C ALA A 729 -25.97 -13.61 -1.37
N SER A 730 -25.29 -12.88 -0.47
CA SER A 730 -24.36 -13.47 0.47
C SER A 730 -24.39 -12.83 1.84
N VAL A 731 -23.81 -13.53 2.79
CA VAL A 731 -23.46 -13.05 4.12
C VAL A 731 -21.97 -13.20 4.31
N PHE A 732 -21.34 -12.26 5.00
CA PHE A 732 -19.91 -12.30 5.27
C PHE A 732 -19.58 -11.92 6.71
N VAL A 733 -18.40 -12.35 7.17
CA VAL A 733 -17.77 -11.92 8.41
C VAL A 733 -16.27 -11.73 8.16
N ARG A 734 -15.71 -10.62 8.65
CA ARG A 734 -14.27 -10.28 8.63
C ARG A 734 -13.75 -10.31 10.06
N ASN A 735 -12.46 -10.63 10.24
CA ASN A 735 -11.86 -10.84 11.56
C ASN A 735 -12.72 -11.77 12.43
N ILE A 736 -13.04 -12.96 11.90
CA ILE A 736 -14.00 -13.89 12.51
C ILE A 736 -13.58 -14.35 13.91
N THR A 737 -12.28 -14.42 14.19
CA THR A 737 -11.69 -14.77 15.49
C THR A 737 -11.75 -13.64 16.50
N ASP A 738 -12.06 -12.42 16.05
CA ASP A 738 -12.09 -11.22 16.91
C ASP A 738 -10.73 -10.89 17.53
N GLU A 739 -9.70 -11.00 16.69
CA GLU A 739 -8.34 -10.67 17.13
C GLU A 739 -8.22 -9.17 17.35
N GLU A 740 -7.66 -8.82 18.51
CA GLU A 740 -7.29 -7.46 18.90
C GLU A 740 -5.76 -7.41 19.01
N VAL A 741 -5.09 -6.78 18.05
CA VAL A 741 -3.65 -6.80 17.91
C VAL A 741 -3.09 -5.42 17.58
N LEU A 742 -1.81 -5.22 17.89
CA LEU A 742 -1.08 -4.04 17.43
C LEU A 742 -0.75 -4.17 15.94
N THR A 743 -1.05 -3.11 15.21
CA THR A 743 -0.62 -2.97 13.80
C THR A 743 0.52 -1.98 13.63
N GLY A 744 0.89 -1.29 14.69
CA GLY A 744 1.98 -0.34 14.76
C GLY A 744 1.99 0.35 16.12
N ALA A 745 3.01 1.14 16.37
CA ALA A 745 3.18 1.90 17.59
C ALA A 745 3.86 3.24 17.31
N ILE A 746 3.83 4.14 18.28
CA ILE A 746 4.65 5.35 18.27
C ILE A 746 5.20 5.63 19.66
N ASP A 747 6.47 6.03 19.73
CA ASP A 747 7.14 6.35 20.97
C ASP A 747 7.01 7.85 21.28
N PHE A 748 6.04 8.18 22.15
CA PHE A 748 5.87 9.53 22.69
C PHE A 748 6.20 9.59 24.19
N ASN A 749 7.27 8.93 24.61
CA ASN A 749 7.64 8.77 26.01
C ASN A 749 6.59 8.00 26.82
N ASN A 750 5.79 7.19 26.19
CA ASN A 750 4.81 6.28 26.73
C ASN A 750 4.58 5.11 25.76
N LEU A 751 3.70 4.19 26.09
CA LEU A 751 3.44 2.97 25.33
C LEU A 751 2.17 3.13 24.49
N THR A 752 2.24 3.98 23.46
CA THR A 752 1.15 4.28 22.52
C THR A 752 1.17 3.34 21.34
N GLY A 753 0.02 2.81 20.96
CA GLY A 753 -0.13 1.88 19.85
C GLY A 753 -1.32 2.16 18.94
N PHE A 754 -1.33 1.47 17.82
CA PHE A 754 -2.41 1.41 16.83
C PHE A 754 -2.94 -0.02 16.77
N VAL A 755 -4.25 -0.19 16.63
CA VAL A 755 -4.90 -1.50 16.59
C VAL A 755 -5.51 -1.80 15.22
N ASN A 756 -5.81 -3.07 14.97
CA ASN A 756 -6.46 -3.54 13.73
C ASN A 756 -7.95 -3.14 13.68
N GLU A 757 -8.60 -3.46 12.56
CA GLU A 757 -10.07 -3.33 12.41
C GLU A 757 -10.80 -4.39 13.26
N PRO A 758 -11.96 -4.06 13.83
CA PRO A 758 -12.75 -4.98 14.66
C PRO A 758 -13.36 -6.10 13.82
N ARG A 759 -13.98 -7.08 14.49
CA ARG A 759 -14.83 -8.05 13.80
C ARG A 759 -16.06 -7.37 13.21
N THR A 760 -16.24 -7.52 11.89
CA THR A 760 -17.39 -6.99 11.17
C THR A 760 -18.14 -8.12 10.46
N TRP A 761 -19.45 -7.96 10.27
CA TRP A 761 -20.29 -8.86 9.47
C TRP A 761 -21.27 -8.06 8.64
N GLY A 762 -21.76 -8.65 7.58
CA GLY A 762 -22.73 -8.00 6.71
C GLY A 762 -23.44 -8.94 5.78
N VAL A 763 -24.38 -8.37 5.05
CA VAL A 763 -25.11 -9.00 3.96
C VAL A 763 -24.85 -8.21 2.68
N GLU A 764 -24.75 -8.89 1.55
CA GLU A 764 -24.55 -8.26 0.26
C GLU A 764 -25.51 -8.86 -0.78
N ILE A 765 -26.00 -8.01 -1.65
CA ILE A 765 -26.75 -8.38 -2.84
C ILE A 765 -26.06 -7.73 -4.05
N GLY A 766 -25.76 -8.55 -5.05
CA GLY A 766 -25.19 -8.13 -6.33
C GLY A 766 -26.05 -8.57 -7.50
N TYR A 767 -25.95 -7.85 -8.60
CA TYR A 767 -26.53 -8.22 -9.89
C TYR A 767 -25.57 -7.88 -11.01
N SER A 768 -25.21 -8.88 -11.81
CA SER A 768 -24.36 -8.73 -13.00
C SER A 768 -25.16 -8.98 -14.26
N PHE A 769 -24.95 -8.20 -15.32
CA PHE A 769 -25.77 -8.25 -16.55
C PHE A 769 -24.94 -7.90 -17.81
#